data_7a1b6a0da8ad82450733276e8196eee6
#
_entry.id   7a1b6a0da8ad82450733276e8196eee6
#
_cell.length_a   1.000
_cell.length_b   1.000
_cell.length_c   1.000
_cell.angle_alpha   90.00
_cell.angle_beta   90.00
_cell.angle_gamma   90.00
#
_symmetry.space_group_name_H-M   'P 1'
#
loop_
_entity.id
_entity.type
_entity.pdbx_description
1 polymer ?
#
loop_
_entity_poly.entity_id
_entity_poly.type
_entity_poly.pdbx_seq_one_letter_code
_entity_poly.pdbx_strand_id
1 'polypeptide(L)'
;MKRTLVKIISAILALALFLSLGSCAFKGEEASPAEETILSDELVPGYVSTAIQVPDWLGGIRELTLEGGVLYLVGQTAEGYSLGSFHIASGTWTEIGFDRSGLKKDSENNGFPAYAVSSLTAAEGTVWAMLEQYTDSGRDSYILRYDAGQDSAARRVKVGFEAGANTESTDRIFTGLRALDGERAILSDFSGNYLIDSSARLLQTLPGQELNYMTAARNNGRLMVCRTAAGQYGSCLFDPAALSAGETKTEEPLDCVSENGHWLRAGMEGLYLWDEDSGAETLIFRWLDAALSYDDVQLLELSAGQTVEDSAGNFYHFGTGADYIIKTSPGMVKDKTVLTLATLTLATFGTGSGVLDAVLRFNNSSPDYKVELLSYDGWTEKDKFLMDMTTGKAADIVDLSSLPDSAIDSGVFVDLLPYIDSDPELSREDFIQPVFNSMLRDGQLCKLTVNFSLITFEARASQFPGREGWTIDYVNGLIANRGENTPVFFWHRNRDALLDMLCLMSTAEYIDWETGTCSFESEGFKQWLRFVRDIPYTDTYTEDAVLMHPDGDVGYRSAYYARSFLQEDYVYAGFPGTSGSGSYFTELGDDSFGSSICYGISAASEHKDAAWEFLRILLQCGGPDGFPVLQSAFEEQLESAICEESEYDFRIFTRSDADKLRELVYSTEKTVHREEELLALIRQGAEQYFSGQKSLDEAAALIQSRAAIYVAEKG
;
A
#
# COMPACT_ATOMS: atom_id res chain seq x y z
N MET A 1 -11.57 -17.87 -32.35
CA MET A 1 -12.40 -19.06 -32.12
C MET A 1 -12.13 -19.69 -30.73
N LYS A 2 -10.89 -19.84 -30.24
CA LYS A 2 -10.62 -20.37 -28.90
C LYS A 2 -11.16 -19.49 -27.75
N ARG A 3 -11.04 -18.16 -27.83
CA ARG A 3 -11.54 -17.24 -26.78
C ARG A 3 -13.08 -17.20 -26.65
N THR A 4 -13.79 -17.46 -27.73
CA THR A 4 -15.26 -17.53 -27.72
C THR A 4 -15.74 -18.86 -27.11
N LEU A 5 -14.97 -19.92 -27.28
CA LEU A 5 -15.30 -21.23 -26.74
C LEU A 5 -15.13 -21.29 -25.20
N VAL A 6 -14.07 -20.66 -24.68
CA VAL A 6 -13.84 -20.56 -23.22
C VAL A 6 -14.93 -19.74 -22.53
N LYS A 7 -15.35 -18.62 -23.10
CA LYS A 7 -16.48 -17.83 -22.57
C LYS A 7 -17.80 -18.59 -22.58
N ILE A 8 -18.04 -19.42 -23.59
CA ILE A 8 -19.23 -20.27 -23.68
C ILE A 8 -19.15 -21.41 -22.64
N ILE A 9 -17.99 -21.99 -22.40
CA ILE A 9 -17.80 -23.06 -21.41
C ILE A 9 -17.95 -22.52 -19.98
N SER A 10 -17.38 -21.34 -19.67
CA SER A 10 -17.56 -20.68 -18.36
C SER A 10 -19.02 -20.30 -18.11
N ALA A 11 -19.73 -19.78 -19.13
CA ALA A 11 -21.17 -19.50 -19.01
C ALA A 11 -22.01 -20.77 -18.86
N ILE A 12 -21.61 -21.88 -19.50
CA ILE A 12 -22.31 -23.16 -19.40
C ILE A 12 -22.06 -23.83 -18.03
N LEU A 13 -20.83 -23.72 -17.48
CA LEU A 13 -20.51 -24.19 -16.12
C LEU A 13 -21.28 -23.39 -15.06
N ALA A 14 -21.30 -22.05 -15.16
CA ALA A 14 -22.11 -21.22 -14.27
C ALA A 14 -23.62 -21.57 -14.38
N LEU A 15 -24.12 -21.76 -15.59
CA LEU A 15 -25.52 -22.14 -15.82
C LEU A 15 -25.84 -23.57 -15.33
N ALA A 16 -24.90 -24.52 -15.42
CA ALA A 16 -25.07 -25.89 -14.92
C ALA A 16 -25.08 -25.95 -13.38
N LEU A 17 -24.28 -25.10 -12.71
CA LEU A 17 -24.35 -24.94 -11.26
C LEU A 17 -25.70 -24.36 -10.81
N PHE A 18 -26.27 -23.38 -11.53
CA PHE A 18 -27.59 -22.83 -11.23
C PHE A 18 -28.75 -23.79 -11.51
N LEU A 19 -28.62 -24.67 -12.50
CA LEU A 19 -29.69 -25.65 -12.82
C LEU A 19 -29.76 -26.84 -11.85
N SER A 20 -28.68 -27.14 -11.12
CA SER A 20 -28.65 -28.15 -10.08
C SER A 20 -29.30 -27.73 -8.76
N LEU A 21 -29.44 -26.42 -8.52
CA LEU A 21 -30.09 -25.85 -7.33
C LEU A 21 -31.58 -25.54 -7.52
N GLY A 22 -32.11 -25.69 -8.74
CA GLY A 22 -33.48 -25.28 -9.14
C GLY A 22 -34.56 -26.32 -9.02
N SER A 23 -34.38 -27.44 -8.30
CA SER A 23 -35.41 -28.49 -8.18
C SER A 23 -36.04 -28.56 -6.80
N CYS A 24 -36.61 -27.45 -6.31
CA CYS A 24 -37.65 -27.50 -5.28
C CYS A 24 -38.87 -26.71 -5.73
N ALA A 25 -39.93 -27.43 -6.05
CA ALA A 25 -41.18 -26.91 -6.56
C ALA A 25 -41.88 -25.95 -5.59
N PHE A 26 -42.10 -24.70 -6.00
CA PHE A 26 -43.17 -23.88 -5.45
C PHE A 26 -44.49 -24.17 -6.21
N LYS A 27 -45.49 -24.62 -5.48
CA LYS A 27 -46.88 -24.63 -5.93
C LYS A 27 -47.43 -23.22 -5.83
N GLY A 28 -48.06 -22.78 -6.93
CA GLY A 28 -48.55 -21.44 -7.09
C GLY A 28 -49.75 -21.09 -6.24
N GLU A 29 -49.83 -19.83 -5.90
CA GLU A 29 -51.04 -19.04 -5.75
C GLU A 29 -51.04 -17.97 -6.83
N GLU A 30 -52.17 -17.82 -7.52
CA GLU A 30 -52.37 -16.81 -8.56
C GLU A 30 -52.33 -15.41 -7.95
N ALA A 31 -51.32 -14.65 -8.29
CA ALA A 31 -51.21 -13.24 -8.00
C ALA A 31 -51.53 -12.40 -9.25
N SER A 32 -52.33 -11.39 -9.01
CA SER A 32 -52.83 -10.36 -9.90
C SER A 32 -51.73 -9.74 -10.81
N PRO A 33 -52.06 -9.35 -12.05
CA PRO A 33 -51.10 -8.71 -12.94
C PRO A 33 -50.96 -7.23 -12.61
N ALA A 34 -49.99 -6.90 -11.80
CA ALA A 34 -49.45 -5.56 -11.68
C ALA A 34 -48.10 -5.63 -10.93
N GLU A 35 -47.09 -5.62 -11.73
CA GLU A 35 -45.76 -5.09 -11.54
C GLU A 35 -44.86 -5.89 -12.47
N GLU A 36 -44.68 -5.37 -13.66
CA GLU A 36 -43.57 -5.77 -14.48
C GLU A 36 -42.32 -5.50 -13.66
N THR A 37 -41.70 -6.53 -13.16
CA THR A 37 -40.46 -6.50 -12.45
C THR A 37 -39.37 -6.14 -13.44
N ILE A 38 -39.11 -4.87 -13.57
CA ILE A 38 -37.95 -4.28 -14.29
C ILE A 38 -36.60 -4.72 -13.65
N LEU A 39 -36.62 -5.65 -12.70
CA LEU A 39 -35.47 -6.08 -11.91
C LEU A 39 -34.61 -7.17 -12.55
N SER A 40 -35.04 -7.83 -13.64
CA SER A 40 -34.27 -8.95 -14.17
C SER A 40 -33.16 -8.56 -15.13
N ASP A 41 -33.24 -7.40 -15.76
CA ASP A 41 -32.22 -6.93 -16.72
C ASP A 41 -31.10 -6.13 -16.05
N GLU A 42 -31.23 -5.77 -14.77
CA GLU A 42 -30.23 -4.99 -14.02
C GLU A 42 -29.30 -5.82 -13.13
N LEU A 43 -29.53 -7.13 -13.02
CA LEU A 43 -28.71 -8.01 -12.21
C LEU A 43 -27.87 -8.95 -13.06
N VAL A 44 -26.58 -9.01 -12.73
CA VAL A 44 -25.60 -9.89 -13.36
C VAL A 44 -24.98 -10.85 -12.34
N PRO A 45 -24.49 -12.02 -12.78
CA PRO A 45 -23.72 -12.89 -11.91
C PRO A 45 -22.47 -12.16 -11.38
N GLY A 46 -22.26 -12.22 -10.09
CA GLY A 46 -21.12 -11.59 -9.41
C GLY A 46 -20.90 -12.25 -8.06
N TYR A 47 -20.25 -11.52 -7.18
CA TYR A 47 -19.92 -11.97 -5.83
C TYR A 47 -20.43 -10.98 -4.79
N VAL A 48 -20.92 -11.53 -3.68
CA VAL A 48 -21.42 -10.73 -2.54
C VAL A 48 -20.64 -11.10 -1.31
N SER A 49 -20.09 -10.10 -0.65
CA SER A 49 -19.32 -10.27 0.59
C SER A 49 -20.14 -9.92 1.82
N THR A 50 -19.92 -10.67 2.90
CA THR A 50 -20.52 -10.45 4.22
C THR A 50 -19.48 -10.73 5.30
N ALA A 51 -19.50 -9.94 6.38
CA ALA A 51 -18.63 -10.16 7.53
C ALA A 51 -19.25 -11.18 8.50
N ILE A 52 -18.41 -12.08 9.00
CA ILE A 52 -18.73 -13.03 10.09
C ILE A 52 -17.89 -12.61 11.28
N GLN A 53 -18.50 -12.01 12.29
CA GLN A 53 -17.79 -11.59 13.50
C GLN A 53 -17.23 -12.78 14.27
N VAL A 54 -16.00 -12.66 14.72
CA VAL A 54 -15.41 -13.66 15.62
C VAL A 54 -15.76 -13.33 17.07
N PRO A 55 -15.84 -14.34 17.95
CA PRO A 55 -16.08 -14.09 19.36
C PRO A 55 -14.87 -13.47 20.04
N ASP A 56 -15.09 -12.64 21.07
CA ASP A 56 -14.05 -11.93 21.83
C ASP A 56 -12.96 -12.87 22.39
N TRP A 57 -13.32 -14.10 22.77
CA TRP A 57 -12.34 -15.07 23.28
C TRP A 57 -11.34 -15.55 22.24
N LEU A 58 -11.64 -15.42 20.92
CA LEU A 58 -10.70 -15.76 19.86
C LEU A 58 -9.76 -14.59 19.59
N GLY A 59 -10.29 -13.36 19.61
CA GLY A 59 -9.52 -12.14 19.32
C GLY A 59 -9.16 -11.97 17.84
N GLY A 60 -8.11 -11.22 17.55
CA GLY A 60 -7.68 -10.99 16.17
C GLY A 60 -7.17 -12.26 15.50
N ILE A 61 -7.67 -12.56 14.31
CA ILE A 61 -7.35 -13.78 13.56
C ILE A 61 -5.89 -13.76 13.12
N ARG A 62 -5.21 -14.90 13.28
CA ARG A 62 -3.84 -15.10 12.82
C ARG A 62 -3.72 -16.13 11.72
N GLU A 63 -4.53 -17.19 11.78
CA GLU A 63 -4.55 -18.24 10.78
C GLU A 63 -5.93 -18.86 10.63
N LEU A 64 -6.20 -19.38 9.43
CA LEU A 64 -7.44 -20.01 9.05
C LEU A 64 -7.16 -21.26 8.19
N THR A 65 -7.91 -22.32 8.42
CA THR A 65 -7.98 -23.49 7.50
C THR A 65 -9.39 -24.05 7.45
N LEU A 66 -9.66 -24.91 6.50
CA LEU A 66 -10.97 -25.51 6.28
C LEU A 66 -10.85 -27.03 6.16
N GLU A 67 -11.74 -27.74 6.83
CA GLU A 67 -11.89 -29.22 6.69
C GLU A 67 -13.32 -29.63 7.03
N GLY A 68 -13.95 -30.33 6.13
CA GLY A 68 -15.30 -30.94 6.34
C GLY A 68 -16.39 -29.91 6.65
N GLY A 69 -16.39 -28.74 6.01
CA GLY A 69 -17.36 -27.67 6.24
C GLY A 69 -17.18 -26.94 7.59
N VAL A 70 -16.02 -27.07 8.20
CA VAL A 70 -15.65 -26.39 9.46
C VAL A 70 -14.41 -25.54 9.23
N LEU A 71 -14.52 -24.23 9.49
CA LEU A 71 -13.37 -23.34 9.57
C LEU A 71 -12.68 -23.53 10.92
N TYR A 72 -11.39 -23.74 10.93
CA TYR A 72 -10.53 -23.76 12.12
C TYR A 72 -9.64 -22.53 12.12
N LEU A 73 -9.48 -21.90 13.26
CA LEU A 73 -8.83 -20.62 13.41
C LEU A 73 -7.88 -20.58 14.60
N VAL A 74 -6.78 -19.87 14.41
CA VAL A 74 -5.95 -19.36 15.50
C VAL A 74 -6.23 -17.87 15.62
N GLY A 75 -6.56 -17.43 16.81
CA GLY A 75 -6.71 -16.02 17.16
C GLY A 75 -5.77 -15.61 18.27
N GLN A 76 -5.61 -14.31 18.45
CA GLN A 76 -4.77 -13.72 19.51
C GLN A 76 -5.52 -12.61 20.25
N THR A 77 -5.52 -12.72 21.57
CA THR A 77 -6.00 -11.68 22.50
C THR A 77 -4.83 -11.15 23.32
N ALA A 78 -5.06 -10.12 24.14
CA ALA A 78 -4.08 -9.64 25.12
C ALA A 78 -3.65 -10.74 26.14
N GLU A 79 -4.46 -11.80 26.29
CA GLU A 79 -4.17 -12.91 27.19
C GLU A 79 -3.34 -14.04 26.55
N GLY A 80 -3.20 -14.04 25.22
CA GLY A 80 -2.47 -15.03 24.44
C GLY A 80 -3.26 -15.60 23.27
N TYR A 81 -2.78 -16.72 22.74
CA TYR A 81 -3.38 -17.37 21.57
C TYR A 81 -4.54 -18.29 21.96
N SER A 82 -5.55 -18.33 21.11
CA SER A 82 -6.73 -19.19 21.20
C SER A 82 -6.90 -20.01 19.92
N LEU A 83 -7.48 -21.18 20.05
CA LEU A 83 -7.87 -22.05 18.93
C LEU A 83 -9.39 -22.20 18.93
N GLY A 84 -9.99 -22.05 17.76
CA GLY A 84 -11.45 -22.14 17.61
C GLY A 84 -11.88 -22.80 16.33
N SER A 85 -13.17 -23.12 16.26
CA SER A 85 -13.83 -23.61 15.05
C SER A 85 -15.16 -22.90 14.82
N PHE A 86 -15.49 -22.74 13.54
CA PHE A 86 -16.77 -22.21 13.08
C PHE A 86 -17.41 -23.22 12.13
N HIS A 87 -18.57 -23.76 12.51
CA HIS A 87 -19.36 -24.66 11.69
C HIS A 87 -20.17 -23.88 10.66
N ILE A 88 -19.80 -23.94 9.39
CA ILE A 88 -20.40 -23.16 8.30
C ILE A 88 -21.93 -23.40 8.22
N ALA A 89 -22.36 -24.64 8.31
CA ALA A 89 -23.78 -25.00 8.15
C ALA A 89 -24.69 -24.50 9.29
N SER A 90 -24.16 -24.41 10.52
CA SER A 90 -24.94 -23.98 11.69
C SER A 90 -24.69 -22.56 12.13
N GLY A 91 -23.59 -21.93 11.66
CA GLY A 91 -23.13 -20.63 12.12
C GLY A 91 -22.65 -20.65 13.58
N THR A 92 -22.16 -21.78 14.08
CA THR A 92 -21.85 -21.97 15.50
C THR A 92 -20.33 -21.93 15.73
N TRP A 93 -19.90 -21.10 16.67
CA TRP A 93 -18.54 -21.02 17.16
C TRP A 93 -18.29 -21.99 18.32
N THR A 94 -17.11 -22.60 18.35
CA THR A 94 -16.67 -23.48 19.45
C THR A 94 -15.20 -23.18 19.78
N GLU A 95 -14.92 -22.94 21.05
CA GLU A 95 -13.53 -22.84 21.54
C GLU A 95 -12.92 -24.24 21.63
N ILE A 96 -11.71 -24.41 21.09
CA ILE A 96 -10.91 -25.62 21.22
C ILE A 96 -9.83 -25.36 22.26
N GLY A 97 -10.05 -25.83 23.48
CA GLY A 97 -9.09 -25.70 24.57
C GLY A 97 -7.80 -26.47 24.28
N PHE A 98 -6.69 -26.03 24.87
CA PHE A 98 -5.43 -26.81 24.94
C PHE A 98 -4.73 -26.56 26.27
N ASP A 99 -3.82 -27.47 26.64
CA ASP A 99 -3.06 -27.35 27.88
C ASP A 99 -2.08 -26.17 27.83
N ARG A 100 -2.36 -25.13 28.61
CA ARG A 100 -1.55 -23.92 28.77
C ARG A 100 -0.62 -23.98 29.99
N SER A 101 -0.54 -25.13 30.68
CA SER A 101 0.32 -25.26 31.85
C SER A 101 1.80 -25.07 31.49
N GLY A 102 2.48 -24.22 32.23
CA GLY A 102 3.89 -23.89 31.97
C GLY A 102 4.15 -22.90 30.85
N LEU A 103 3.13 -22.44 30.12
CA LEU A 103 3.26 -21.32 29.17
C LEU A 103 3.35 -20.01 29.98
N LYS A 104 4.44 -19.28 29.84
CA LYS A 104 4.66 -18.03 30.57
C LYS A 104 4.03 -16.85 29.83
N LYS A 105 3.56 -15.83 30.59
CA LYS A 105 3.43 -14.45 30.08
C LYS A 105 4.80 -13.81 30.25
N ASP A 106 5.31 -13.18 29.19
CA ASP A 106 6.53 -12.40 29.29
C ASP A 106 6.23 -11.09 30.04
N SER A 107 6.66 -11.03 31.31
CA SER A 107 6.48 -9.85 32.14
C SER A 107 7.51 -8.75 31.86
N GLU A 108 8.53 -9.03 31.04
CA GLU A 108 9.61 -8.09 30.72
C GLU A 108 9.45 -7.46 29.32
N ASN A 109 8.57 -8.00 28.46
CA ASN A 109 8.38 -7.57 27.08
C ASN A 109 6.95 -7.04 26.83
N ASN A 110 6.58 -5.96 27.50
CA ASN A 110 5.32 -5.21 27.30
C ASN A 110 4.03 -6.04 27.32
N GLY A 111 4.02 -7.20 27.96
CA GLY A 111 2.82 -8.02 28.10
C GLY A 111 2.48 -8.95 26.94
N PHE A 112 3.34 -9.08 25.92
CA PHE A 112 3.16 -10.07 24.87
C PHE A 112 3.26 -11.50 25.42
N PRO A 113 2.47 -12.46 24.88
CA PRO A 113 2.56 -13.85 25.31
C PRO A 113 3.94 -14.41 24.93
N ALA A 114 4.61 -15.11 25.89
CA ALA A 114 5.89 -15.77 25.66
C ALA A 114 5.76 -17.05 24.80
N TYR A 115 4.68 -17.18 24.05
CA TYR A 115 4.47 -18.27 23.10
C TYR A 115 3.65 -17.79 21.90
N ALA A 116 3.81 -18.47 20.76
CA ALA A 116 3.03 -18.25 19.56
C ALA A 116 2.38 -19.56 19.10
N VAL A 117 1.19 -19.46 18.48
CA VAL A 117 0.54 -20.56 17.74
C VAL A 117 0.48 -20.19 16.29
N SER A 118 0.96 -21.08 15.41
CA SER A 118 1.08 -20.84 13.97
C SER A 118 0.95 -22.14 13.16
N SER A 119 1.00 -22.03 11.85
CA SER A 119 1.02 -23.15 10.90
C SER A 119 -0.19 -24.07 11.04
N LEU A 120 -1.38 -23.46 11.15
CA LEU A 120 -2.64 -24.18 11.25
C LEU A 120 -2.94 -24.94 9.95
N THR A 121 -3.25 -26.23 10.07
CA THR A 121 -3.54 -27.10 8.93
C THR A 121 -4.49 -28.22 9.36
N ALA A 122 -5.28 -28.75 8.42
CA ALA A 122 -6.21 -29.82 8.70
C ALA A 122 -6.20 -30.89 7.60
N ALA A 123 -6.40 -32.13 7.96
CA ALA A 123 -6.58 -33.25 7.04
C ALA A 123 -7.31 -34.41 7.74
N GLU A 124 -8.25 -35.06 7.02
CA GLU A 124 -8.95 -36.24 7.45
C GLU A 124 -9.60 -36.10 8.84
N GLY A 125 -10.19 -34.93 9.12
CA GLY A 125 -10.85 -34.63 10.38
C GLY A 125 -9.90 -34.31 11.54
N THR A 126 -8.59 -34.23 11.30
CA THR A 126 -7.61 -33.89 12.30
C THR A 126 -7.04 -32.50 12.00
N VAL A 127 -6.99 -31.66 13.01
CA VAL A 127 -6.41 -30.31 12.97
C VAL A 127 -5.06 -30.32 13.67
N TRP A 128 -4.09 -29.67 13.04
CA TRP A 128 -2.73 -29.55 13.52
C TRP A 128 -2.34 -28.07 13.58
N ALA A 129 -1.67 -27.67 14.64
CA ALA A 129 -1.04 -26.36 14.73
C ALA A 129 0.31 -26.47 15.44
N MET A 130 1.21 -25.54 15.16
CA MET A 130 2.49 -25.44 15.83
C MET A 130 2.38 -24.46 16.99
N LEU A 131 2.89 -24.83 18.18
CA LEU A 131 3.05 -23.93 19.30
C LEU A 131 4.52 -23.79 19.62
N GLU A 132 5.05 -22.59 19.59
CA GLU A 132 6.41 -22.25 19.99
C GLU A 132 6.39 -21.46 21.29
N GLN A 133 7.13 -21.93 22.28
CA GLN A 133 7.31 -21.23 23.55
C GLN A 133 8.72 -20.64 23.63
N TYR A 134 8.82 -19.35 23.87
CA TYR A 134 10.09 -18.65 24.08
C TYR A 134 10.56 -18.87 25.51
N THR A 135 11.83 -19.20 25.70
CA THR A 135 12.46 -19.45 27.00
C THR A 135 13.79 -18.71 27.08
N ASP A 136 14.31 -18.49 28.27
CA ASP A 136 15.61 -17.82 28.47
C ASP A 136 16.78 -18.56 27.81
N SER A 137 16.59 -19.83 27.44
CA SER A 137 17.59 -20.69 26.80
C SER A 137 17.30 -21.01 25.33
N GLY A 138 16.25 -20.39 24.71
CA GLY A 138 15.86 -20.65 23.33
C GLY A 138 14.36 -20.91 23.15
N ARG A 139 13.98 -21.81 22.26
CA ARG A 139 12.58 -22.13 21.97
C ARG A 139 12.26 -23.59 22.23
N ASP A 140 11.11 -23.82 22.85
CA ASP A 140 10.48 -25.13 22.93
C ASP A 140 9.32 -25.22 21.93
N SER A 141 9.36 -26.20 21.02
CA SER A 141 8.33 -26.40 20.01
C SER A 141 7.41 -27.55 20.36
N TYR A 142 6.12 -27.35 20.15
CA TYR A 142 5.07 -28.32 20.41
C TYR A 142 4.13 -28.39 19.19
N ILE A 143 3.50 -29.54 19.02
CA ILE A 143 2.38 -29.73 18.11
C ILE A 143 1.09 -29.74 18.93
N LEU A 144 0.12 -28.92 18.52
CA LEU A 144 -1.26 -29.00 18.94
C LEU A 144 -2.00 -29.88 17.95
N ARG A 145 -2.62 -30.95 18.42
CA ARG A 145 -3.43 -31.87 17.61
C ARG A 145 -4.84 -32.00 18.18
N TYR A 146 -5.81 -31.85 17.31
CA TYR A 146 -7.22 -31.93 17.67
C TYR A 146 -7.96 -32.82 16.67
N ASP A 147 -8.53 -33.94 17.15
CA ASP A 147 -9.33 -34.86 16.35
C ASP A 147 -10.80 -34.43 16.45
N ALA A 148 -11.33 -33.84 15.35
CA ALA A 148 -12.70 -33.34 15.32
C ALA A 148 -13.73 -34.42 15.59
N GLY A 149 -14.64 -34.14 16.53
CA GLY A 149 -15.68 -35.09 16.92
C GLY A 149 -15.25 -36.20 17.89
N GLN A 150 -13.95 -36.27 18.24
CA GLN A 150 -13.42 -37.23 19.23
C GLN A 150 -12.85 -36.55 20.45
N ASP A 151 -12.09 -35.46 20.26
CA ASP A 151 -11.43 -34.74 21.33
C ASP A 151 -12.30 -33.58 21.84
N SER A 152 -12.23 -33.29 23.13
CA SER A 152 -12.82 -32.09 23.74
C SER A 152 -11.83 -30.92 23.81
N ALA A 153 -10.53 -31.18 23.58
CA ALA A 153 -9.45 -30.21 23.60
C ALA A 153 -8.28 -30.70 22.74
N ALA A 154 -7.49 -29.77 22.22
CA ALA A 154 -6.27 -30.11 21.49
C ALA A 154 -5.19 -30.65 22.45
N ARG A 155 -4.53 -31.72 22.03
CA ARG A 155 -3.41 -32.33 22.74
C ARG A 155 -2.13 -31.57 22.38
N ARG A 156 -1.39 -31.16 23.41
CA ARG A 156 -0.07 -30.52 23.24
C ARG A 156 1.03 -31.57 23.36
N VAL A 157 1.80 -31.76 22.29
CA VAL A 157 2.87 -32.76 22.23
C VAL A 157 4.19 -32.07 21.91
N LYS A 158 5.21 -32.24 22.77
CA LYS A 158 6.54 -31.64 22.56
C LYS A 158 7.25 -32.31 21.40
N VAL A 159 7.85 -31.51 20.50
CA VAL A 159 8.72 -32.02 19.44
C VAL A 159 10.01 -32.49 20.07
N GLY A 160 10.29 -33.80 20.00
CA GLY A 160 11.32 -34.46 20.79
C GLY A 160 12.54 -34.96 20.03
N PHE A 161 12.79 -34.50 18.80
CA PHE A 161 13.95 -34.94 18.05
C PHE A 161 15.00 -33.83 17.91
N GLU A 162 16.27 -34.20 18.15
CA GLU A 162 17.39 -33.31 17.94
C GLU A 162 17.77 -33.28 16.43
N ALA A 163 18.11 -32.11 15.91
CA ALA A 163 18.60 -31.96 14.55
C ALA A 163 19.93 -32.69 14.38
N GLY A 164 20.20 -33.21 13.19
CA GLY A 164 21.51 -33.73 12.82
C GLY A 164 22.60 -32.66 13.06
N ALA A 165 23.68 -33.06 13.68
CA ALA A 165 24.75 -32.30 14.29
C ALA A 165 25.60 -31.47 13.30
N ASN A 166 25.05 -30.39 12.74
CA ASN A 166 25.86 -29.45 11.93
C ASN A 166 25.52 -27.97 12.10
N THR A 167 24.81 -27.56 13.12
CA THR A 167 24.60 -26.13 13.42
C THR A 167 25.05 -25.83 14.84
N GLU A 168 25.92 -24.85 14.98
CA GLU A 168 26.40 -24.32 16.27
C GLU A 168 25.30 -23.57 17.08
N SER A 169 24.07 -23.56 16.60
CA SER A 169 22.91 -22.93 17.26
C SER A 169 22.04 -24.00 17.91
N THR A 170 21.84 -23.86 19.23
CA THR A 170 20.92 -24.69 20.00
C THR A 170 19.44 -24.35 19.76
N ASP A 171 19.15 -23.29 18.99
CA ASP A 171 17.80 -22.80 18.74
C ASP A 171 17.31 -23.24 17.36
N ARG A 172 16.48 -24.26 17.35
CA ARG A 172 15.80 -24.70 16.14
C ARG A 172 14.51 -23.91 15.96
N ILE A 173 14.40 -23.22 14.83
CA ILE A 173 13.20 -22.48 14.45
C ILE A 173 12.48 -23.30 13.39
N PHE A 174 11.31 -23.83 13.72
CA PHE A 174 10.43 -24.43 12.73
C PHE A 174 9.69 -23.32 11.97
N THR A 175 9.62 -23.46 10.67
CA THR A 175 9.05 -22.45 9.76
C THR A 175 7.69 -22.85 9.22
N GLY A 176 7.26 -24.09 9.43
CA GLY A 176 5.96 -24.54 8.95
C GLY A 176 5.58 -25.94 9.36
N LEU A 177 4.27 -26.19 9.43
CA LEU A 177 3.65 -27.48 9.68
C LEU A 177 2.57 -27.72 8.62
N ARG A 178 2.55 -28.91 8.00
CA ARG A 178 1.51 -29.29 7.03
C ARG A 178 1.02 -30.71 7.27
N ALA A 179 -0.26 -30.87 7.54
CA ALA A 179 -0.87 -32.17 7.67
C ALA A 179 -0.80 -32.94 6.35
N LEU A 180 -0.35 -34.19 6.34
CA LEU A 180 -0.52 -35.09 5.20
C LEU A 180 -1.84 -35.83 5.27
N ASP A 181 -2.14 -36.36 6.44
CA ASP A 181 -3.36 -37.11 6.75
C ASP A 181 -3.69 -36.93 8.26
N GLY A 182 -4.63 -37.68 8.78
CA GLY A 182 -5.00 -37.62 10.20
C GLY A 182 -3.92 -38.05 11.19
N GLU A 183 -2.87 -38.76 10.75
CA GLU A 183 -1.86 -39.34 11.61
C GLU A 183 -0.41 -38.82 11.35
N ARG A 184 -0.20 -38.14 10.21
CA ARG A 184 1.13 -37.68 9.79
C ARG A 184 1.12 -36.22 9.34
N ALA A 185 2.21 -35.53 9.64
CA ALA A 185 2.43 -34.17 9.17
C ALA A 185 3.89 -33.95 8.75
N ILE A 186 4.11 -32.94 7.93
CA ILE A 186 5.46 -32.45 7.58
C ILE A 186 5.74 -31.23 8.46
N LEU A 187 6.84 -31.28 9.19
CA LEU A 187 7.40 -30.18 9.93
C LEU A 187 8.64 -29.66 9.22
N SER A 188 8.75 -28.37 9.02
CA SER A 188 9.83 -27.73 8.24
C SER A 188 10.64 -26.77 9.09
N ASP A 189 11.94 -26.67 8.83
CA ASP A 189 12.83 -25.62 9.32
C ASP A 189 13.76 -25.13 8.21
N PHE A 190 14.66 -24.20 8.51
CA PHE A 190 15.63 -23.69 7.52
C PHE A 190 16.63 -24.74 7.00
N SER A 191 16.71 -25.90 7.67
CA SER A 191 17.68 -26.97 7.33
C SER A 191 17.04 -28.10 6.54
N GLY A 192 15.71 -28.26 6.57
CA GLY A 192 15.01 -29.33 5.87
C GLY A 192 13.59 -29.60 6.36
N ASN A 193 13.10 -30.76 5.95
CA ASN A 193 11.72 -31.17 6.13
C ASN A 193 11.66 -32.55 6.79
N TYR A 194 10.72 -32.71 7.71
CA TYR A 194 10.66 -33.84 8.60
C TYR A 194 9.24 -34.40 8.63
N LEU A 195 9.08 -35.67 8.24
CA LEU A 195 7.84 -36.38 8.45
C LEU A 195 7.73 -36.76 9.94
N ILE A 196 6.63 -36.38 10.58
CA ILE A 196 6.33 -36.68 11.98
C ILE A 196 5.03 -37.47 12.10
N ASP A 197 4.91 -38.25 13.18
CA ASP A 197 3.66 -38.92 13.56
C ASP A 197 2.80 -38.03 14.50
N SER A 198 1.63 -38.53 14.84
CA SER A 198 0.66 -37.92 15.77
C SER A 198 1.19 -37.68 17.20
N SER A 199 2.36 -38.24 17.52
CA SER A 199 3.08 -38.03 18.78
C SER A 199 4.30 -37.11 18.62
N ALA A 200 4.36 -36.36 17.53
CA ALA A 200 5.46 -35.45 17.14
C ALA A 200 6.85 -36.16 17.08
N ARG A 201 6.87 -37.48 16.84
CA ARG A 201 8.12 -38.23 16.67
C ARG A 201 8.52 -38.21 15.20
N LEU A 202 9.84 -38.04 14.98
CA LEU A 202 10.41 -38.11 13.65
C LEU A 202 10.25 -39.53 13.07
N LEU A 203 9.57 -39.64 11.96
CA LEU A 203 9.45 -40.87 11.17
C LEU A 203 10.55 -40.93 10.10
N GLN A 204 10.80 -39.80 9.43
CA GLN A 204 11.75 -39.71 8.32
C GLN A 204 12.18 -38.25 8.07
N THR A 205 13.45 -38.04 7.73
CA THR A 205 13.91 -36.78 7.14
C THR A 205 13.65 -36.86 5.64
N LEU A 206 12.93 -35.87 5.10
CA LEU A 206 12.60 -35.83 3.68
C LEU A 206 13.78 -35.26 2.89
N PRO A 207 14.10 -35.80 1.70
CA PRO A 207 15.16 -35.27 0.87
C PRO A 207 14.76 -33.92 0.27
N GLY A 208 15.71 -32.99 0.20
CA GLY A 208 15.60 -31.72 -0.52
C GLY A 208 15.46 -30.49 0.39
N GLN A 209 16.50 -29.66 0.35
CA GLN A 209 16.47 -28.30 0.92
C GLN A 209 15.62 -27.32 0.10
N GLU A 210 15.14 -27.76 -1.08
CA GLU A 210 14.48 -26.91 -2.07
C GLU A 210 12.97 -26.75 -1.86
N LEU A 211 12.38 -27.44 -0.89
CA LEU A 211 10.96 -27.37 -0.62
C LEU A 211 10.70 -26.37 0.49
N ASN A 212 10.08 -25.25 0.13
CA ASN A 212 9.57 -24.30 1.09
C ASN A 212 8.10 -24.62 1.36
N TYR A 213 7.80 -25.15 2.56
CA TYR A 213 6.44 -25.54 2.93
C TYR A 213 5.68 -24.44 3.65
N MET A 214 6.17 -23.20 3.62
CA MET A 214 5.44 -22.08 4.23
C MET A 214 4.11 -21.80 3.52
N THR A 215 4.07 -22.06 2.19
CA THR A 215 2.83 -21.97 1.42
C THR A 215 2.47 -23.34 0.84
N ALA A 216 1.24 -23.77 1.01
CA ALA A 216 0.74 -25.02 0.45
C ALA A 216 -0.75 -24.93 0.17
N ALA A 217 -1.15 -25.29 -1.06
CA ALA A 217 -2.53 -25.43 -1.43
C ALA A 217 -3.03 -26.85 -1.18
N ARG A 218 -4.28 -26.99 -0.78
CA ARG A 218 -4.94 -28.28 -0.64
C ARG A 218 -6.24 -28.30 -1.44
N ASN A 219 -6.42 -29.39 -2.18
CA ASN A 219 -7.57 -29.61 -3.04
C ASN A 219 -8.05 -31.05 -2.87
N ASN A 220 -9.21 -31.28 -2.26
CA ASN A 220 -9.80 -32.60 -2.04
C ASN A 220 -8.78 -33.65 -1.54
N GLY A 221 -8.00 -33.32 -0.51
CA GLY A 221 -6.97 -34.17 0.04
C GLY A 221 -5.64 -34.23 -0.73
N ARG A 222 -5.58 -33.68 -1.95
CA ARG A 222 -4.32 -33.51 -2.69
C ARG A 222 -3.58 -32.29 -2.15
N LEU A 223 -2.28 -32.43 -1.91
CA LEU A 223 -1.42 -31.37 -1.38
C LEU A 223 -0.49 -30.88 -2.48
N MET A 224 -0.45 -29.57 -2.69
CA MET A 224 0.53 -28.90 -3.51
C MET A 224 1.44 -28.07 -2.61
N VAL A 225 2.74 -28.17 -2.78
CA VAL A 225 3.76 -27.50 -1.97
C VAL A 225 4.57 -26.56 -2.82
N CYS A 226 5.01 -25.45 -2.24
CA CYS A 226 5.88 -24.52 -2.91
C CYS A 226 7.32 -25.08 -2.96
N ARG A 227 7.96 -24.97 -4.10
CA ARG A 227 9.37 -25.31 -4.31
C ARG A 227 10.15 -24.06 -4.67
N THR A 228 11.32 -23.92 -4.06
CA THR A 228 12.29 -22.89 -4.44
C THR A 228 13.51 -23.58 -5.05
N ALA A 229 13.67 -23.50 -6.35
CA ALA A 229 14.84 -24.03 -7.06
C ALA A 229 15.58 -22.90 -7.77
N ALA A 230 16.87 -22.75 -7.48
CA ALA A 230 17.72 -21.69 -8.08
C ALA A 230 17.17 -20.26 -7.97
N GLY A 231 16.43 -19.97 -6.89
CA GLY A 231 15.82 -18.65 -6.66
C GLY A 231 14.47 -18.44 -7.36
N GLN A 232 13.94 -19.45 -8.04
CA GLN A 232 12.59 -19.41 -8.61
C GLN A 232 11.62 -20.17 -7.71
N TYR A 233 10.46 -19.58 -7.50
CA TYR A 233 9.34 -20.20 -6.77
C TYR A 233 8.47 -21.00 -7.75
N GLY A 234 7.81 -22.03 -7.24
CA GLY A 234 6.83 -22.76 -8.04
C GLY A 234 6.09 -23.80 -7.21
N SER A 235 4.90 -24.17 -7.65
CA SER A 235 4.06 -25.16 -6.97
C SER A 235 4.25 -26.55 -7.58
N CYS A 236 4.41 -27.55 -6.70
CA CYS A 236 4.60 -28.95 -7.05
C CYS A 236 3.56 -29.82 -6.34
N LEU A 237 2.97 -30.77 -7.05
CA LEU A 237 2.10 -31.75 -6.41
C LEU A 237 2.93 -32.69 -5.52
N PHE A 238 2.54 -32.84 -4.27
CA PHE A 238 3.18 -33.74 -3.32
C PHE A 238 2.59 -35.13 -3.40
N ASP A 239 3.46 -36.15 -3.57
CA ASP A 239 3.08 -37.56 -3.52
C ASP A 239 3.22 -38.09 -2.08
N PRO A 240 2.12 -38.31 -1.33
CA PRO A 240 2.19 -38.78 0.06
C PRO A 240 2.67 -40.23 0.18
N ALA A 241 2.66 -41.02 -0.89
CA ALA A 241 3.14 -42.40 -0.89
C ALA A 241 4.65 -42.46 -1.14
N ALA A 242 5.15 -41.66 -2.07
CA ALA A 242 6.57 -41.52 -2.35
C ALA A 242 7.29 -40.55 -1.38
N LEU A 243 6.55 -39.77 -0.60
CA LEU A 243 7.03 -38.70 0.28
C LEU A 243 7.94 -37.72 -0.46
N SER A 244 7.55 -37.32 -1.66
CA SER A 244 8.34 -36.44 -2.52
C SER A 244 7.45 -35.48 -3.31
N ALA A 245 7.97 -34.29 -3.62
CA ALA A 245 7.36 -33.39 -4.56
C ALA A 245 7.69 -33.81 -6.01
N GLY A 246 6.70 -33.69 -6.87
CA GLY A 246 6.82 -33.91 -8.29
C GLY A 246 7.53 -32.77 -9.03
N GLU A 247 7.35 -32.74 -10.34
CA GLU A 247 7.81 -31.62 -11.16
C GLU A 247 7.00 -30.34 -10.84
N THR A 248 7.64 -29.16 -11.02
CA THR A 248 6.98 -27.87 -10.89
C THR A 248 5.85 -27.76 -11.91
N LYS A 249 4.66 -27.45 -11.43
CA LYS A 249 3.45 -27.32 -12.24
C LYS A 249 3.19 -25.89 -12.68
N THR A 250 3.48 -24.92 -11.80
CA THR A 250 3.39 -23.50 -12.08
C THR A 250 4.51 -22.75 -11.38
N GLU A 251 4.97 -21.65 -11.98
CA GLU A 251 5.97 -20.75 -11.37
C GLU A 251 5.38 -19.91 -10.26
N GLU A 252 4.03 -19.76 -10.22
CA GLU A 252 3.32 -19.04 -9.17
C GLU A 252 2.97 -19.97 -7.99
N PRO A 253 3.12 -19.52 -6.74
CA PRO A 253 2.74 -20.30 -5.59
C PRO A 253 1.21 -20.41 -5.50
N LEU A 254 0.71 -21.64 -5.40
CA LEU A 254 -0.68 -21.92 -5.04
C LEU A 254 -0.75 -22.10 -3.52
N ASP A 255 -1.67 -21.43 -2.86
CA ASP A 255 -1.64 -21.26 -1.42
C ASP A 255 -3.00 -21.39 -0.71
N CYS A 256 -4.07 -21.64 -1.43
CA CYS A 256 -5.41 -21.72 -0.87
C CYS A 256 -5.87 -23.14 -0.62
N VAL A 257 -6.82 -23.30 0.33
CA VAL A 257 -7.49 -24.59 0.61
C VAL A 257 -8.86 -24.60 -0.08
N SER A 258 -9.17 -25.67 -0.83
CA SER A 258 -10.46 -25.84 -1.51
C SER A 258 -11.06 -27.21 -1.23
N GLU A 259 -12.31 -27.26 -0.80
CA GLU A 259 -13.13 -28.49 -0.74
C GLU A 259 -13.87 -28.76 -2.06
N ASN A 260 -13.85 -27.80 -3.00
CA ASN A 260 -14.58 -27.88 -4.27
C ASN A 260 -13.72 -28.41 -5.43
N GLY A 261 -12.52 -28.80 -5.17
CA GLY A 261 -11.63 -29.41 -6.17
C GLY A 261 -10.85 -28.39 -7.01
N HIS A 262 -10.80 -27.16 -6.59
CA HIS A 262 -10.08 -26.09 -7.30
C HIS A 262 -8.64 -25.92 -6.79
N TRP A 263 -7.74 -25.51 -7.69
CA TRP A 263 -6.46 -24.95 -7.34
C TRP A 263 -6.56 -23.43 -7.39
N LEU A 264 -6.38 -22.77 -6.27
CA LEU A 264 -6.62 -21.36 -6.11
C LEU A 264 -5.33 -20.62 -5.70
N ARG A 265 -5.20 -19.40 -6.16
CA ARG A 265 -4.16 -18.46 -5.74
C ARG A 265 -4.77 -17.11 -5.39
N ALA A 266 -4.44 -16.61 -4.21
CA ALA A 266 -4.72 -15.24 -3.85
C ALA A 266 -3.60 -14.35 -4.44
N GLY A 267 -3.97 -13.47 -5.37
CA GLY A 267 -3.06 -12.50 -5.99
C GLY A 267 -3.42 -11.08 -5.58
N MET A 268 -2.61 -10.11 -5.96
CA MET A 268 -2.82 -8.69 -5.62
C MET A 268 -4.17 -8.14 -6.13
N GLU A 269 -4.60 -8.53 -7.33
CA GLU A 269 -5.84 -8.03 -7.93
C GLU A 269 -7.08 -8.75 -7.42
N GLY A 270 -6.95 -10.04 -7.03
CA GLY A 270 -8.09 -10.87 -6.67
C GLY A 270 -7.74 -12.34 -6.51
N LEU A 271 -8.77 -13.18 -6.49
CA LEU A 271 -8.66 -14.62 -6.40
C LEU A 271 -8.65 -15.25 -7.79
N TYR A 272 -7.66 -16.12 -8.04
CA TYR A 272 -7.47 -16.81 -9.32
C TYR A 272 -7.70 -18.30 -9.19
N LEU A 273 -8.34 -18.88 -10.20
CA LEU A 273 -8.39 -20.32 -10.45
C LEU A 273 -7.25 -20.70 -11.39
N TRP A 274 -6.42 -21.65 -10.97
CA TRP A 274 -5.42 -22.25 -11.81
C TRP A 274 -5.91 -23.61 -12.34
N ASP A 275 -5.85 -23.78 -13.66
CA ASP A 275 -6.26 -24.99 -14.33
C ASP A 275 -5.07 -25.94 -14.53
N GLU A 276 -5.12 -27.14 -13.95
CA GLU A 276 -4.04 -28.12 -13.94
C GLU A 276 -3.71 -28.66 -15.34
N ASP A 277 -4.69 -28.74 -16.23
CA ASP A 277 -4.52 -29.34 -17.55
C ASP A 277 -3.93 -28.35 -18.56
N SER A 278 -4.37 -27.10 -18.52
CA SER A 278 -3.90 -26.05 -19.44
C SER A 278 -2.79 -25.15 -18.88
N GLY A 279 -2.61 -25.16 -17.56
CA GLY A 279 -1.70 -24.22 -16.85
C GLY A 279 -2.18 -22.77 -16.89
N ALA A 280 -3.43 -22.52 -17.27
CA ALA A 280 -3.97 -21.19 -17.38
C ALA A 280 -4.54 -20.70 -16.05
N GLU A 281 -4.34 -19.42 -15.75
CA GLU A 281 -5.02 -18.74 -14.66
C GLU A 281 -6.26 -18.00 -15.15
N THR A 282 -7.31 -18.02 -14.36
CA THR A 282 -8.56 -17.28 -14.60
C THR A 282 -8.93 -16.53 -13.34
N LEU A 283 -9.08 -15.21 -13.44
CA LEU A 283 -9.58 -14.39 -12.34
C LEU A 283 -11.03 -14.78 -12.02
N ILE A 284 -11.30 -15.16 -10.78
CA ILE A 284 -12.62 -15.50 -10.28
C ILE A 284 -13.37 -14.22 -9.92
N PHE A 285 -12.78 -13.40 -9.06
CA PHE A 285 -13.25 -12.06 -8.70
C PHE A 285 -12.09 -11.18 -8.25
N ARG A 286 -12.29 -9.87 -8.36
CA ARG A 286 -11.36 -8.88 -7.83
C ARG A 286 -11.68 -8.59 -6.36
N TRP A 287 -10.66 -8.30 -5.56
CA TRP A 287 -10.88 -7.87 -4.17
C TRP A 287 -11.74 -6.61 -4.09
N LEU A 288 -11.55 -5.67 -5.03
CA LEU A 288 -12.34 -4.44 -5.12
C LEU A 288 -13.83 -4.67 -5.36
N ASP A 289 -14.21 -5.78 -5.98
CA ASP A 289 -15.61 -6.14 -6.23
C ASP A 289 -16.23 -6.96 -5.09
N ALA A 290 -15.42 -7.48 -4.17
CA ALA A 290 -15.84 -8.44 -3.15
C ALA A 290 -15.53 -8.01 -1.71
N ALA A 291 -14.62 -7.06 -1.51
CA ALA A 291 -14.23 -6.61 -0.19
C ALA A 291 -15.25 -5.67 0.45
N LEU A 292 -15.24 -5.62 1.78
CA LEU A 292 -16.15 -4.76 2.55
C LEU A 292 -15.57 -3.37 2.80
N SER A 293 -14.24 -3.27 2.94
CA SER A 293 -13.53 -2.02 3.23
C SER A 293 -12.13 -2.04 2.61
N TYR A 294 -11.45 -0.88 2.67
CA TYR A 294 -10.05 -0.77 2.27
C TYR A 294 -9.12 -1.64 3.12
N ASP A 295 -9.34 -1.66 4.42
CA ASP A 295 -8.54 -2.48 5.34
C ASP A 295 -8.66 -3.97 5.01
N ASP A 296 -9.85 -4.43 4.59
CA ASP A 296 -10.05 -5.81 4.13
C ASP A 296 -9.17 -6.12 2.92
N VAL A 297 -9.12 -5.24 1.92
CA VAL A 297 -8.31 -5.44 0.70
C VAL A 297 -6.83 -5.43 1.03
N GLN A 298 -6.35 -4.44 1.80
CA GLN A 298 -4.94 -4.33 2.17
C GLN A 298 -4.47 -5.55 2.96
N LEU A 299 -5.29 -6.03 3.88
CA LEU A 299 -4.98 -7.20 4.68
C LEU A 299 -4.98 -8.49 3.83
N LEU A 300 -5.83 -8.59 2.81
CA LEU A 300 -5.84 -9.72 1.87
C LEU A 300 -4.60 -9.72 0.97
N GLU A 301 -4.17 -8.57 0.48
CA GLU A 301 -2.93 -8.44 -0.30
C GLU A 301 -1.69 -8.88 0.49
N LEU A 302 -1.64 -8.58 1.79
CA LEU A 302 -0.54 -8.93 2.68
C LEU A 302 -0.61 -10.38 3.20
N SER A 303 -1.78 -11.01 3.12
CA SER A 303 -2.06 -12.32 3.73
C SER A 303 -2.31 -13.41 2.70
N ALA A 304 -1.62 -13.36 1.56
CA ALA A 304 -1.67 -14.42 0.56
C ALA A 304 -1.57 -15.82 1.23
N GLY A 305 -2.46 -16.74 0.87
CA GLY A 305 -2.50 -18.07 1.45
C GLY A 305 -3.54 -18.28 2.57
N GLN A 306 -4.36 -17.29 2.87
CA GLN A 306 -5.35 -17.37 3.94
C GLN A 306 -6.80 -17.34 3.40
N THR A 307 -6.97 -17.77 2.16
CA THR A 307 -8.28 -17.95 1.54
C THR A 307 -8.63 -19.42 1.47
N VAL A 308 -9.86 -19.77 1.85
CA VAL A 308 -10.38 -21.13 1.75
C VAL A 308 -11.72 -21.14 1.02
N GLU A 309 -11.99 -22.21 0.27
CA GLU A 309 -13.23 -22.41 -0.48
C GLU A 309 -14.00 -23.63 0.08
N ASP A 310 -15.27 -23.43 0.45
CA ASP A 310 -16.12 -24.53 0.87
C ASP A 310 -16.69 -25.32 -0.33
N SER A 311 -17.31 -26.46 -0.05
CA SER A 311 -17.91 -27.32 -1.06
C SER A 311 -19.10 -26.70 -1.81
N ALA A 312 -19.63 -25.56 -1.34
CA ALA A 312 -20.69 -24.81 -1.98
C ALA A 312 -20.14 -23.65 -2.86
N GLY A 313 -18.81 -23.47 -2.93
CA GLY A 313 -18.15 -22.42 -3.70
C GLY A 313 -18.18 -21.06 -3.01
N ASN A 314 -18.34 -21.02 -1.68
CA ASN A 314 -18.14 -19.80 -0.94
C ASN A 314 -16.66 -19.70 -0.52
N PHE A 315 -16.13 -18.50 -0.57
CA PHE A 315 -14.77 -18.19 -0.16
C PHE A 315 -14.77 -17.51 1.20
N TYR A 316 -13.79 -17.89 2.05
CA TYR A 316 -13.61 -17.30 3.36
C TYR A 316 -12.18 -16.79 3.45
N HIS A 317 -12.03 -15.51 3.80
CA HIS A 317 -10.74 -14.86 3.91
C HIS A 317 -10.74 -13.85 5.07
N PHE A 318 -9.58 -13.48 5.54
CA PHE A 318 -9.43 -12.54 6.64
C PHE A 318 -8.11 -11.76 6.51
N GLY A 319 -8.06 -10.61 7.13
CA GLY A 319 -6.82 -9.90 7.39
C GLY A 319 -6.20 -10.32 8.71
N THR A 320 -4.88 -10.38 8.76
CA THR A 320 -4.15 -10.71 9.99
C THR A 320 -4.48 -9.71 11.09
N GLY A 321 -5.01 -10.20 12.20
CA GLY A 321 -5.43 -9.37 13.32
C GLY A 321 -6.89 -8.89 13.26
N ALA A 322 -7.61 -9.13 12.15
CA ALA A 322 -9.03 -8.79 12.05
C ALA A 322 -9.88 -9.58 13.07
N ASP A 323 -10.96 -8.97 13.52
CA ASP A 323 -11.95 -9.56 14.42
C ASP A 323 -13.19 -10.10 13.68
N TYR A 324 -13.06 -10.28 12.36
CA TYR A 324 -14.07 -10.85 11.48
C TYR A 324 -13.46 -11.64 10.33
N ILE A 325 -14.27 -12.51 9.73
CA ILE A 325 -13.98 -13.25 8.49
C ILE A 325 -14.85 -12.66 7.40
N ILE A 326 -14.30 -12.43 6.22
CA ILE A 326 -15.07 -12.06 5.04
C ILE A 326 -15.52 -13.34 4.35
N LYS A 327 -16.82 -13.52 4.22
CA LYS A 327 -17.43 -14.56 3.40
C LYS A 327 -17.84 -13.97 2.06
N THR A 328 -17.23 -14.39 0.97
CA THR A 328 -17.57 -14.02 -0.40
C THR A 328 -18.27 -15.17 -1.10
N SER A 329 -19.48 -14.94 -1.59
CA SER A 329 -20.34 -15.96 -2.18
C SER A 329 -20.76 -15.58 -3.59
N PRO A 330 -20.88 -16.53 -4.53
CA PRO A 330 -21.53 -16.27 -5.80
C PRO A 330 -22.95 -15.73 -5.59
N GLY A 331 -23.33 -14.72 -6.32
CA GLY A 331 -24.63 -14.07 -6.18
C GLY A 331 -25.01 -13.29 -7.43
N MET A 332 -26.11 -12.57 -7.32
CA MET A 332 -26.54 -11.61 -8.34
C MET A 332 -26.27 -10.21 -7.81
N VAL A 333 -25.54 -9.41 -8.56
CA VAL A 333 -25.19 -8.02 -8.24
C VAL A 333 -25.75 -7.08 -9.31
N LYS A 334 -25.97 -5.82 -8.95
CA LYS A 334 -26.41 -4.84 -9.93
C LYS A 334 -25.32 -4.64 -10.99
N ASP A 335 -25.72 -4.62 -12.26
CA ASP A 335 -24.84 -4.23 -13.37
C ASP A 335 -24.66 -2.71 -13.34
N LYS A 336 -23.49 -2.28 -12.87
CA LYS A 336 -23.15 -0.87 -12.73
C LYS A 336 -22.36 -0.37 -13.94
N THR A 337 -22.63 0.86 -14.36
CA THR A 337 -21.82 1.53 -15.37
C THR A 337 -20.39 1.72 -14.87
N VAL A 338 -19.42 1.31 -15.67
CA VAL A 338 -18.01 1.41 -15.31
C VAL A 338 -17.48 2.79 -15.63
N LEU A 339 -16.91 3.46 -14.63
CA LEU A 339 -16.03 4.61 -14.78
C LEU A 339 -14.60 4.10 -14.79
N THR A 340 -13.81 4.55 -15.71
CA THR A 340 -12.39 4.19 -15.77
C THR A 340 -11.52 5.25 -15.12
N LEU A 341 -10.65 4.83 -14.19
CA LEU A 341 -9.61 5.65 -13.60
C LEU A 341 -8.24 5.20 -14.13
N ALA A 342 -7.65 6.02 -15.00
CA ALA A 342 -6.30 5.77 -15.52
C ALA A 342 -5.23 6.26 -14.56
N THR A 343 -4.32 5.37 -14.17
CA THR A 343 -3.17 5.65 -13.32
C THR A 343 -1.87 5.18 -13.96
N LEU A 344 -0.80 5.96 -13.77
CA LEU A 344 0.55 5.59 -14.18
C LEU A 344 1.32 5.12 -12.94
N THR A 345 1.50 3.82 -12.80
CA THR A 345 2.18 3.24 -11.63
C THR A 345 3.69 3.15 -11.89
N LEU A 346 4.49 3.87 -11.10
CA LEU A 346 5.96 3.82 -11.16
C LEU A 346 6.57 2.79 -10.20
N ALA A 347 5.78 2.22 -9.31
CA ALA A 347 6.27 1.35 -8.26
C ALA A 347 5.65 -0.04 -8.29
N THR A 348 6.41 -1.01 -7.77
CA THR A 348 5.98 -2.38 -7.48
C THR A 348 4.89 -2.47 -6.39
N PHE A 349 4.48 -1.35 -5.80
CA PHE A 349 3.55 -1.29 -4.67
C PHE A 349 2.11 -0.90 -5.04
N GLY A 350 1.79 -0.81 -6.34
CA GLY A 350 0.41 -0.62 -6.80
C GLY A 350 -0.13 0.81 -6.61
N THR A 351 -1.44 0.92 -6.71
CA THR A 351 -2.20 2.15 -6.52
C THR A 351 -2.21 2.55 -5.04
N GLY A 352 -2.02 3.82 -4.73
CA GLY A 352 -1.95 4.31 -3.34
C GLY A 352 -3.21 3.97 -2.50
N SER A 353 -3.01 3.76 -1.21
CA SER A 353 -4.06 3.31 -0.28
C SER A 353 -5.32 4.18 -0.27
N GLY A 354 -5.17 5.50 -0.33
CA GLY A 354 -6.32 6.42 -0.37
C GLY A 354 -7.17 6.28 -1.63
N VAL A 355 -6.56 5.95 -2.77
CA VAL A 355 -7.30 5.71 -4.03
C VAL A 355 -8.11 4.43 -3.94
N LEU A 356 -7.53 3.37 -3.40
CA LEU A 356 -8.24 2.09 -3.22
C LEU A 356 -9.40 2.23 -2.24
N ASP A 357 -9.21 2.96 -1.13
CA ASP A 357 -10.30 3.28 -0.19
C ASP A 357 -11.43 4.06 -0.87
N ALA A 358 -11.09 5.08 -1.66
CA ALA A 358 -12.07 5.84 -2.41
C ALA A 358 -12.84 4.99 -3.44
N VAL A 359 -12.14 4.11 -4.16
CA VAL A 359 -12.78 3.17 -5.13
C VAL A 359 -13.76 2.26 -4.41
N LEU A 360 -13.36 1.68 -3.28
CA LEU A 360 -14.24 0.81 -2.50
C LEU A 360 -15.44 1.54 -1.93
N ARG A 361 -15.26 2.72 -1.34
CA ARG A 361 -16.36 3.55 -0.83
C ARG A 361 -17.32 3.95 -1.94
N PHE A 362 -16.81 4.40 -3.08
CA PHE A 362 -17.64 4.74 -4.22
C PHE A 362 -18.38 3.51 -4.76
N ASN A 363 -17.69 2.40 -5.00
CA ASN A 363 -18.28 1.18 -5.54
C ASN A 363 -19.35 0.59 -4.62
N ASN A 364 -19.21 0.76 -3.29
CA ASN A 364 -20.20 0.34 -2.31
C ASN A 364 -21.39 1.31 -2.17
N SER A 365 -21.16 2.62 -2.30
CA SER A 365 -22.20 3.65 -2.07
C SER A 365 -22.97 4.03 -3.32
N SER A 366 -22.31 4.12 -4.49
CA SER A 366 -22.97 4.50 -5.73
C SER A 366 -23.90 3.38 -6.24
N PRO A 367 -25.18 3.64 -6.48
CA PRO A 367 -26.12 2.61 -6.94
C PRO A 367 -25.95 2.25 -8.41
N ASP A 368 -25.45 3.15 -9.25
CA ASP A 368 -25.48 3.06 -10.70
C ASP A 368 -24.09 2.95 -11.35
N TYR A 369 -23.04 3.32 -10.61
CA TYR A 369 -21.67 3.39 -11.13
C TYR A 369 -20.70 2.59 -10.27
N LYS A 370 -19.61 2.14 -10.89
CA LYS A 370 -18.41 1.64 -10.22
C LYS A 370 -17.17 2.15 -10.91
N VAL A 371 -16.09 2.33 -10.17
CA VAL A 371 -14.76 2.68 -10.70
C VAL A 371 -13.95 1.42 -10.91
N GLU A 372 -13.33 1.29 -12.08
CA GLU A 372 -12.31 0.29 -12.38
C GLU A 372 -10.99 0.97 -12.70
N LEU A 373 -9.89 0.41 -12.16
CA LEU A 373 -8.55 0.94 -12.37
C LEU A 373 -8.01 0.49 -13.73
N LEU A 374 -7.47 1.43 -14.49
CA LEU A 374 -6.71 1.21 -15.71
C LEU A 374 -5.26 1.60 -15.46
N SER A 375 -4.47 0.64 -14.98
CA SER A 375 -3.07 0.88 -14.64
C SER A 375 -2.18 0.76 -15.86
N TYR A 376 -1.27 1.72 -16.02
CA TYR A 376 -0.18 1.71 -16.99
C TYR A 376 1.15 1.56 -16.25
N ASP A 377 2.04 0.72 -16.75
CA ASP A 377 3.39 0.61 -16.22
C ASP A 377 4.20 1.87 -16.55
N GLY A 378 4.60 2.61 -15.52
CA GLY A 378 5.27 3.89 -15.66
C GLY A 378 6.65 3.82 -16.32
N TRP A 379 7.28 2.65 -16.32
CA TRP A 379 8.58 2.43 -16.95
C TRP A 379 8.46 2.08 -18.43
N THR A 380 7.42 1.35 -18.82
CA THR A 380 7.30 0.77 -20.17
C THR A 380 6.11 1.30 -20.97
N GLU A 381 5.07 1.85 -20.32
CA GLU A 381 3.82 2.28 -20.97
C GLU A 381 3.54 3.79 -20.88
N LYS A 382 4.49 4.60 -20.42
CA LYS A 382 4.33 6.07 -20.33
C LYS A 382 3.92 6.72 -21.67
N ASP A 383 4.57 6.33 -22.76
CA ASP A 383 4.23 6.88 -24.09
C ASP A 383 2.84 6.44 -24.55
N LYS A 384 2.43 5.21 -24.21
CA LYS A 384 1.08 4.70 -24.49
C LYS A 384 0.03 5.47 -23.70
N PHE A 385 0.30 5.70 -22.38
CA PHE A 385 -0.57 6.51 -21.53
C PHE A 385 -0.78 7.91 -22.12
N LEU A 386 0.30 8.63 -22.47
CA LEU A 386 0.24 9.95 -23.07
C LEU A 386 -0.52 9.95 -24.42
N MET A 387 -0.31 8.92 -25.24
CA MET A 387 -1.00 8.78 -26.52
C MET A 387 -2.49 8.51 -26.32
N ASP A 388 -2.88 7.65 -25.41
CA ASP A 388 -4.27 7.34 -25.14
C ASP A 388 -5.01 8.58 -24.59
N MET A 389 -4.36 9.38 -23.73
CA MET A 389 -4.91 10.65 -23.24
C MET A 389 -5.14 11.66 -24.37
N THR A 390 -4.20 11.80 -25.31
CA THR A 390 -4.28 12.80 -26.38
C THR A 390 -5.17 12.39 -27.56
N THR A 391 -5.47 11.10 -27.71
CA THR A 391 -6.26 10.57 -28.85
C THR A 391 -7.75 10.37 -28.56
N GLY A 392 -8.24 10.82 -27.38
CA GLY A 392 -9.65 10.69 -27.00
C GLY A 392 -10.05 9.27 -26.56
N LYS A 393 -9.07 8.40 -26.27
CA LYS A 393 -9.27 7.13 -25.58
C LYS A 393 -9.05 7.31 -24.07
N ALA A 394 -9.17 8.57 -23.64
CA ALA A 394 -8.99 8.93 -22.24
C ALA A 394 -10.00 8.18 -21.38
N ALA A 395 -9.52 7.73 -20.25
CA ALA A 395 -10.38 7.28 -19.16
C ALA A 395 -11.31 8.43 -18.71
N ASP A 396 -12.34 8.11 -17.93
CA ASP A 396 -13.24 9.12 -17.37
C ASP A 396 -12.51 10.02 -16.37
N ILE A 397 -11.64 9.42 -15.58
CA ILE A 397 -10.80 10.08 -14.57
C ILE A 397 -9.34 9.73 -14.86
N VAL A 398 -8.47 10.70 -14.75
CA VAL A 398 -7.06 10.56 -15.12
C VAL A 398 -6.18 11.06 -13.98
N ASP A 399 -5.18 10.27 -13.61
CA ASP A 399 -4.06 10.70 -12.80
C ASP A 399 -3.17 11.65 -13.64
N LEU A 400 -3.09 12.90 -13.22
CA LEU A 400 -2.39 13.97 -13.92
C LEU A 400 -0.95 14.18 -13.47
N SER A 401 -0.49 13.42 -12.51
CA SER A 401 0.80 13.58 -11.84
C SER A 401 1.99 13.58 -12.79
N SER A 402 1.92 12.74 -13.82
CA SER A 402 2.99 12.58 -14.81
C SER A 402 2.75 13.39 -16.10
N LEU A 403 1.67 14.14 -16.16
CA LEU A 403 1.35 14.96 -17.32
C LEU A 403 2.01 16.33 -17.23
N PRO A 404 2.58 16.84 -18.31
CA PRO A 404 3.07 18.21 -18.34
C PRO A 404 1.89 19.19 -18.28
N ASP A 405 2.11 20.34 -17.68
CA ASP A 405 1.10 21.40 -17.53
C ASP A 405 0.45 21.80 -18.88
N SER A 406 1.23 21.84 -19.95
CA SER A 406 0.72 22.12 -21.30
C SER A 406 -0.32 21.12 -21.79
N ALA A 407 -0.27 19.87 -21.33
CA ALA A 407 -1.30 18.88 -21.63
C ALA A 407 -2.57 19.12 -20.82
N ILE A 408 -2.43 19.57 -19.57
CA ILE A 408 -3.56 19.91 -18.70
C ILE A 408 -4.29 21.13 -19.25
N ASP A 409 -3.56 22.16 -19.67
CA ASP A 409 -4.10 23.43 -20.19
C ASP A 409 -4.68 23.31 -21.61
N SER A 410 -4.53 22.16 -22.26
CA SER A 410 -5.00 21.94 -23.65
C SER A 410 -6.54 21.85 -23.81
N GLY A 411 -7.32 21.92 -22.74
CA GLY A 411 -8.79 21.82 -22.73
C GLY A 411 -9.32 20.39 -22.85
N VAL A 412 -8.47 19.37 -22.62
CA VAL A 412 -8.88 17.96 -22.58
C VAL A 412 -9.45 17.55 -21.23
N PHE A 413 -9.32 18.40 -20.21
CA PHE A 413 -9.88 18.20 -18.89
C PHE A 413 -10.95 19.25 -18.54
N VAL A 414 -11.88 18.86 -17.68
CA VAL A 414 -13.02 19.69 -17.27
C VAL A 414 -12.59 20.69 -16.21
N ASP A 415 -13.09 21.93 -16.29
CA ASP A 415 -13.02 22.85 -15.15
C ASP A 415 -13.93 22.36 -14.01
N LEU A 416 -13.34 22.05 -12.87
CA LEU A 416 -14.01 21.48 -11.71
C LEU A 416 -14.67 22.54 -10.81
N LEU A 417 -14.40 23.84 -11.01
CA LEU A 417 -15.01 24.90 -10.20
C LEU A 417 -16.55 24.88 -10.21
N PRO A 418 -17.23 24.71 -11.38
CA PRO A 418 -18.68 24.61 -11.40
C PRO A 418 -19.24 23.44 -10.58
N TYR A 419 -18.49 22.33 -10.51
CA TYR A 419 -18.88 21.17 -9.71
C TYR A 419 -18.77 21.47 -8.20
N ILE A 420 -17.66 22.06 -7.75
CA ILE A 420 -17.49 22.51 -6.36
C ILE A 420 -18.56 23.53 -6.00
N ASP A 421 -18.82 24.53 -6.84
CA ASP A 421 -19.80 25.58 -6.58
C ASP A 421 -21.24 25.08 -6.49
N SER A 422 -21.56 23.94 -7.10
CA SER A 422 -22.88 23.32 -7.06
C SER A 422 -23.00 22.11 -6.14
N ASP A 423 -21.89 21.67 -5.53
CA ASP A 423 -21.89 20.52 -4.65
C ASP A 423 -22.61 20.81 -3.32
N PRO A 424 -23.50 19.91 -2.86
CA PRO A 424 -24.25 20.15 -1.62
C PRO A 424 -23.44 19.91 -0.34
N GLU A 425 -22.28 19.23 -0.43
CA GLU A 425 -21.47 18.77 0.71
C GLU A 425 -20.08 19.40 0.74
N LEU A 426 -19.63 20.03 -0.35
CA LEU A 426 -18.29 20.58 -0.51
C LEU A 426 -18.34 21.98 -1.11
N SER A 427 -17.61 22.92 -0.53
CA SER A 427 -17.47 24.30 -1.01
C SER A 427 -15.99 24.67 -1.13
N ARG A 428 -15.70 25.79 -1.81
CA ARG A 428 -14.32 26.30 -1.93
C ARG A 428 -13.72 26.65 -0.57
N GLU A 429 -14.54 27.05 0.38
CA GLU A 429 -14.15 27.43 1.73
C GLU A 429 -13.69 26.23 2.57
N ASP A 430 -14.04 25.00 2.18
CA ASP A 430 -13.62 23.77 2.87
C ASP A 430 -12.17 23.41 2.59
N PHE A 431 -11.58 23.99 1.55
CA PHE A 431 -10.17 23.80 1.21
C PHE A 431 -9.25 24.71 2.01
N ILE A 432 -8.02 24.28 2.22
CA ILE A 432 -6.93 25.12 2.69
C ILE A 432 -6.65 26.18 1.61
N GLN A 433 -7.03 27.43 1.87
CA GLN A 433 -7.08 28.46 0.81
C GLN A 433 -5.77 28.72 0.06
N PRO A 434 -4.59 28.78 0.69
CA PRO A 434 -3.34 28.93 -0.05
C PRO A 434 -3.10 27.77 -1.03
N VAL A 435 -3.42 26.53 -0.62
CA VAL A 435 -3.30 25.34 -1.47
C VAL A 435 -4.33 25.37 -2.61
N PHE A 436 -5.58 25.69 -2.29
CA PHE A 436 -6.63 25.81 -3.30
C PHE A 436 -6.28 26.84 -4.37
N ASN A 437 -5.80 28.01 -3.96
CA ASN A 437 -5.38 29.05 -4.89
C ASN A 437 -4.20 28.62 -5.77
N SER A 438 -3.29 27.79 -5.26
CA SER A 438 -2.16 27.29 -6.04
C SER A 438 -2.54 26.30 -7.13
N MET A 439 -3.70 25.66 -7.02
CA MET A 439 -4.24 24.75 -8.05
C MET A 439 -4.93 25.49 -9.20
N LEU A 440 -5.27 26.76 -9.03
CA LEU A 440 -5.98 27.54 -10.06
C LEU A 440 -5.02 27.99 -11.15
N ARG A 441 -5.43 27.76 -12.41
CA ARG A 441 -4.72 28.22 -13.61
C ARG A 441 -5.70 29.01 -14.48
N ASP A 442 -5.36 30.24 -14.79
CA ASP A 442 -6.23 31.17 -15.55
C ASP A 442 -7.68 31.24 -15.01
N GLY A 443 -7.83 31.06 -13.68
CA GLY A 443 -9.12 31.07 -12.99
C GLY A 443 -9.94 29.78 -13.16
N GLN A 444 -9.37 28.72 -13.69
CA GLN A 444 -9.96 27.38 -13.82
C GLN A 444 -9.28 26.37 -12.90
N LEU A 445 -9.97 25.29 -12.57
CA LEU A 445 -9.46 24.15 -11.80
C LEU A 445 -9.58 22.88 -12.66
N CYS A 446 -8.60 22.62 -13.52
CA CYS A 446 -8.58 21.41 -14.36
C CYS A 446 -7.84 20.24 -13.72
N LYS A 447 -7.06 20.52 -12.67
CA LYS A 447 -6.26 19.59 -11.92
C LYS A 447 -6.58 19.73 -10.44
N LEU A 448 -7.11 18.66 -9.84
CA LEU A 448 -7.46 18.61 -8.42
C LEU A 448 -6.41 17.80 -7.66
N THR A 449 -5.67 18.47 -6.81
CA THR A 449 -4.73 17.83 -5.88
C THR A 449 -5.49 17.34 -4.65
N VAL A 450 -5.26 16.11 -4.25
CA VAL A 450 -5.91 15.50 -3.06
C VAL A 450 -5.08 15.73 -1.81
N ASN A 451 -3.76 15.60 -1.94
CA ASN A 451 -2.81 15.86 -0.88
C ASN A 451 -1.71 16.79 -1.36
N PHE A 452 -1.12 17.52 -0.43
CA PHE A 452 0.03 18.37 -0.68
C PHE A 452 1.13 18.11 0.33
N SER A 453 2.32 18.54 0.00
CA SER A 453 3.46 18.58 0.89
C SER A 453 4.05 19.98 0.95
N LEU A 454 4.92 20.20 1.94
CA LEU A 454 5.68 21.44 2.10
C LEU A 454 7.15 21.14 1.95
N ILE A 455 7.84 21.96 1.18
CA ILE A 455 9.29 21.96 1.12
C ILE A 455 9.81 23.18 1.84
N THR A 456 10.62 22.96 2.86
CA THR A 456 11.23 24.00 3.67
C THR A 456 12.51 23.48 4.31
N PHE A 457 13.34 24.37 4.82
CA PHE A 457 14.44 23.97 5.69
C PHE A 457 14.03 24.05 7.14
N GLU A 458 14.54 23.13 7.93
CA GLU A 458 14.44 23.14 9.38
C GLU A 458 15.80 23.49 9.99
N ALA A 459 15.78 24.20 11.10
CA ALA A 459 16.96 24.57 11.82
C ALA A 459 16.71 24.64 13.33
N ARG A 460 17.77 24.54 14.13
CA ARG A 460 17.65 24.75 15.58
C ARG A 460 17.30 26.20 15.87
N ALA A 461 16.28 26.45 16.68
CA ALA A 461 15.83 27.79 17.05
C ALA A 461 16.97 28.62 17.68
N SER A 462 17.89 27.99 18.41
CA SER A 462 19.09 28.66 18.95
C SER A 462 20.01 29.23 17.88
N GLN A 463 19.96 28.71 16.65
CA GLN A 463 20.77 29.17 15.53
C GLN A 463 20.00 30.09 14.57
N PHE A 464 18.69 29.97 14.55
CA PHE A 464 17.78 30.75 13.69
C PHE A 464 16.68 31.40 14.55
N PRO A 465 17.00 32.49 15.27
CA PRO A 465 16.09 33.12 16.22
C PRO A 465 15.03 33.98 15.56
N GLY A 466 14.32 33.49 14.57
CA GLY A 466 13.22 34.19 13.92
C GLY A 466 12.87 33.63 12.55
N ARG A 467 11.65 33.88 12.10
CA ARG A 467 11.07 33.38 10.84
C ARG A 467 11.36 34.23 9.61
N GLU A 468 12.25 35.19 9.68
CA GLU A 468 12.48 36.14 8.57
C GLU A 468 13.31 35.54 7.43
N GLY A 469 13.36 34.22 7.31
CA GLY A 469 14.22 33.55 6.36
C GLY A 469 15.70 33.67 6.73
N TRP A 470 16.57 33.04 5.99
CA TRP A 470 18.00 33.17 6.16
C TRP A 470 18.64 33.67 4.86
N THR A 471 19.81 34.28 4.99
CA THR A 471 20.62 34.66 3.84
C THR A 471 21.83 33.75 3.72
N ILE A 472 22.36 33.61 2.51
CA ILE A 472 23.62 32.90 2.27
C ILE A 472 24.74 33.43 3.17
N ASP A 473 24.80 34.73 3.33
CA ASP A 473 25.80 35.37 4.20
C ASP A 473 25.63 34.99 5.66
N TYR A 474 24.39 34.85 6.13
CA TYR A 474 24.12 34.39 7.48
C TYR A 474 24.63 32.97 7.71
N VAL A 475 24.31 32.06 6.80
CA VAL A 475 24.77 30.65 6.89
C VAL A 475 26.29 30.56 6.76
N ASN A 476 26.90 31.32 5.86
CA ASN A 476 28.36 31.41 5.77
C ASN A 476 28.98 31.91 7.10
N GLY A 477 28.33 32.85 7.78
CA GLY A 477 28.74 33.30 9.12
C GLY A 477 28.64 32.18 10.18
N LEU A 478 27.61 31.36 10.13
CA LEU A 478 27.48 30.18 11.02
C LEU A 478 28.58 29.15 10.74
N ILE A 479 28.86 28.87 9.46
CA ILE A 479 29.93 27.94 9.05
C ILE A 479 31.27 28.43 9.55
N ALA A 480 31.59 29.70 9.32
CA ALA A 480 32.85 30.30 9.74
C ALA A 480 33.08 30.27 11.27
N ASN A 481 32.02 30.34 12.05
CA ASN A 481 32.09 30.29 13.50
C ASN A 481 32.23 28.85 14.06
N ARG A 482 31.90 27.81 13.27
CA ARG A 482 31.97 26.39 13.69
C ARG A 482 33.25 25.67 13.22
N GLY A 483 33.95 26.21 12.22
CA GLY A 483 35.15 25.59 11.63
C GLY A 483 34.93 25.05 10.22
N GLU A 484 36.02 24.81 9.51
CA GLU A 484 36.04 24.52 8.06
C GLU A 484 35.31 23.22 7.65
N ASN A 485 35.02 22.29 8.57
CA ASN A 485 34.42 20.99 8.28
C ASN A 485 33.01 20.85 8.85
N THR A 486 32.34 21.94 9.20
CA THR A 486 30.96 21.86 9.71
C THR A 486 30.01 21.58 8.53
N PRO A 487 29.27 20.47 8.55
CA PRO A 487 28.27 20.22 7.53
C PRO A 487 27.15 21.26 7.61
N VAL A 488 26.74 21.74 6.45
CA VAL A 488 25.67 22.74 6.36
C VAL A 488 24.31 22.06 6.30
N PHE A 489 24.21 20.99 5.52
CA PHE A 489 22.97 20.25 5.31
C PHE A 489 23.11 18.81 5.80
N PHE A 490 22.07 18.32 6.41
CA PHE A 490 22.06 17.01 7.04
C PHE A 490 22.21 15.85 6.04
N TRP A 491 21.57 15.96 4.84
CA TRP A 491 21.49 14.87 3.87
C TRP A 491 22.21 15.12 2.54
N HIS A 492 22.54 16.37 2.23
CA HIS A 492 23.10 16.68 0.92
C HIS A 492 24.59 16.35 0.85
N ARG A 493 24.86 15.14 0.36
CA ARG A 493 26.21 14.57 0.26
C ARG A 493 26.99 15.08 -0.94
N ASN A 494 26.30 15.67 -1.93
CA ASN A 494 26.96 16.14 -3.13
C ASN A 494 26.39 17.47 -3.63
N ARG A 495 27.15 18.10 -4.47
CA ARG A 495 26.89 19.41 -5.03
C ARG A 495 25.68 19.44 -5.94
N ASP A 496 25.51 18.37 -6.71
CA ASP A 496 24.43 18.29 -7.71
C ASP A 496 23.07 18.21 -7.04
N ALA A 497 22.92 17.38 -6.01
CA ALA A 497 21.68 17.26 -5.24
C ALA A 497 21.29 18.58 -4.57
N LEU A 498 22.27 19.32 -4.01
CA LEU A 498 21.98 20.63 -3.44
C LEU A 498 21.59 21.66 -4.51
N LEU A 499 22.29 21.64 -5.66
CA LEU A 499 21.95 22.53 -6.77
C LEU A 499 20.52 22.26 -7.26
N ASP A 500 20.15 21.01 -7.43
CA ASP A 500 18.82 20.61 -7.88
C ASP A 500 17.74 21.09 -6.92
N MET A 501 17.90 20.83 -5.64
CA MET A 501 16.96 21.28 -4.63
C MET A 501 16.83 22.81 -4.61
N LEU A 502 17.95 23.53 -4.63
CA LEU A 502 17.92 25.00 -4.64
C LEU A 502 17.31 25.55 -5.94
N CYS A 503 17.61 24.93 -7.08
CA CYS A 503 16.99 25.30 -8.35
C CYS A 503 15.50 25.03 -8.35
N LEU A 504 15.08 23.90 -7.83
CA LEU A 504 13.66 23.55 -7.71
C LEU A 504 12.88 24.65 -6.96
N MET A 505 13.46 25.19 -5.89
CA MET A 505 12.82 26.21 -5.05
C MET A 505 12.99 27.63 -5.54
N SER A 506 14.12 27.96 -6.14
CA SER A 506 14.46 29.35 -6.46
C SER A 506 14.23 29.74 -7.92
N THR A 507 13.99 28.79 -8.83
CA THR A 507 13.74 29.13 -10.24
C THR A 507 12.52 30.02 -10.42
N ALA A 508 11.48 29.85 -9.59
CA ALA A 508 10.31 30.73 -9.61
C ALA A 508 10.64 32.21 -9.33
N GLU A 509 11.78 32.51 -8.69
CA GLU A 509 12.21 33.90 -8.45
C GLU A 509 13.01 34.48 -9.61
N TYR A 510 13.52 33.63 -10.50
CA TYR A 510 14.33 34.02 -11.64
C TYR A 510 13.58 33.90 -12.98
N ILE A 511 12.34 33.46 -12.97
CA ILE A 511 11.50 33.27 -14.17
C ILE A 511 10.17 33.98 -13.99
N ASP A 512 9.82 34.74 -15.00
CA ASP A 512 8.48 35.29 -15.17
C ASP A 512 7.83 34.57 -16.37
N TRP A 513 6.98 33.62 -16.07
CA TRP A 513 6.29 32.83 -17.08
C TRP A 513 5.26 33.65 -17.86
N GLU A 514 4.63 34.66 -17.26
CA GLU A 514 3.68 35.54 -17.95
C GLU A 514 4.34 36.36 -19.06
N THR A 515 5.56 36.84 -18.81
CA THR A 515 6.30 37.63 -19.78
C THR A 515 7.30 36.83 -20.61
N GLY A 516 7.46 35.52 -20.32
CA GLY A 516 8.42 34.66 -21.00
C GLY A 516 9.87 35.10 -20.78
N THR A 517 10.21 35.67 -19.62
CA THR A 517 11.54 36.22 -19.32
C THR A 517 12.19 35.55 -18.11
N CYS A 518 13.53 35.56 -18.08
CA CYS A 518 14.29 35.05 -16.93
C CYS A 518 15.50 35.93 -16.59
N SER A 519 16.08 35.77 -15.37
CA SER A 519 17.10 36.61 -14.79
C SER A 519 18.25 35.84 -14.11
N PHE A 520 18.77 34.79 -14.77
CA PHE A 520 19.87 33.96 -14.25
C PHE A 520 21.25 34.62 -14.24
N GLU A 521 21.41 35.81 -14.81
CA GLU A 521 22.61 36.64 -14.66
C GLU A 521 22.58 37.56 -13.43
N SER A 522 21.49 37.54 -12.64
CA SER A 522 21.36 38.34 -11.42
C SER A 522 22.42 37.97 -10.38
N GLU A 523 22.81 38.96 -9.54
CA GLU A 523 23.75 38.69 -8.46
C GLU A 523 23.24 37.67 -7.43
N GLY A 524 21.92 37.61 -7.22
CA GLY A 524 21.30 36.60 -6.37
C GLY A 524 21.58 35.19 -6.86
N PHE A 525 21.33 34.91 -8.14
CA PHE A 525 21.60 33.59 -8.72
C PHE A 525 23.10 33.26 -8.73
N LYS A 526 23.94 34.23 -9.03
CA LYS A 526 25.38 34.05 -8.96
C LYS A 526 25.87 33.75 -7.53
N GLN A 527 25.28 34.39 -6.53
CA GLN A 527 25.58 34.11 -5.13
C GLN A 527 25.20 32.65 -4.76
N TRP A 528 24.10 32.15 -5.29
CA TRP A 528 23.71 30.73 -5.17
C TRP A 528 24.76 29.80 -5.76
N LEU A 529 25.18 30.02 -6.97
CA LEU A 529 26.21 29.19 -7.62
C LEU A 529 27.53 29.18 -6.85
N ARG A 530 27.94 30.35 -6.29
CA ARG A 530 29.11 30.40 -5.41
C ARG A 530 28.91 29.57 -4.15
N PHE A 531 27.77 29.72 -3.51
CA PHE A 531 27.44 29.01 -2.28
C PHE A 531 27.48 27.49 -2.50
N VAL A 532 26.80 26.99 -3.51
CA VAL A 532 26.80 25.55 -3.87
C VAL A 532 28.22 25.05 -4.17
N ARG A 533 29.07 25.86 -4.81
CA ARG A 533 30.43 25.45 -5.08
C ARG A 533 31.29 25.37 -3.81
N ASP A 534 31.13 26.32 -2.91
CA ASP A 534 32.11 26.64 -1.85
C ASP A 534 31.74 26.00 -0.49
N ILE A 535 30.50 25.51 -0.29
CA ILE A 535 30.14 24.87 0.96
C ILE A 535 30.89 23.55 1.17
N PRO A 536 31.21 23.20 2.42
CA PRO A 536 31.78 21.89 2.72
C PRO A 536 30.72 20.79 2.57
N TYR A 537 31.03 19.79 1.75
CA TYR A 537 30.23 18.56 1.62
C TYR A 537 30.82 17.46 2.51
N THR A 538 29.97 16.62 3.09
CA THR A 538 30.39 15.48 3.89
C THR A 538 29.62 14.23 3.49
N ASP A 539 30.32 13.10 3.44
CA ASP A 539 29.72 11.79 3.21
C ASP A 539 29.17 11.15 4.50
N THR A 540 29.38 11.81 5.63
CA THR A 540 28.94 11.28 6.93
C THR A 540 27.68 11.97 7.39
N TYR A 541 26.73 11.14 7.81
CA TYR A 541 25.57 11.56 8.56
C TYR A 541 25.99 12.25 9.86
N THR A 542 25.42 13.41 10.17
CA THR A 542 25.74 14.15 11.39
C THR A 542 24.56 14.97 11.88
N GLU A 543 24.27 14.83 13.16
CA GLU A 543 23.27 15.62 13.88
C GLU A 543 23.72 17.08 14.13
N ASP A 544 24.97 17.42 13.81
CA ASP A 544 25.55 18.76 14.02
C ASP A 544 25.41 19.69 12.81
N ALA A 545 24.63 19.31 11.80
CA ALA A 545 24.38 20.16 10.63
C ALA A 545 23.77 21.50 11.02
N VAL A 546 24.13 22.55 10.28
CA VAL A 546 23.58 23.90 10.50
C VAL A 546 22.11 23.97 10.11
N LEU A 547 21.79 23.36 8.98
CA LEU A 547 20.44 23.22 8.45
C LEU A 547 20.12 21.73 8.36
N MET A 548 19.07 21.32 9.02
CA MET A 548 18.50 20.02 8.83
C MET A 548 17.49 20.14 7.71
N HIS A 549 17.74 19.40 6.64
CA HIS A 549 16.73 19.20 5.62
C HIS A 549 15.95 17.95 6.00
N PRO A 550 14.64 18.02 6.18
CA PRO A 550 13.84 16.82 6.15
C PRO A 550 14.04 16.18 4.78
N ASP A 551 14.27 14.89 4.76
CA ASP A 551 14.40 14.12 3.52
C ASP A 551 13.09 14.22 2.76
N GLY A 552 13.06 15.02 1.71
CA GLY A 552 11.84 15.28 0.98
C GLY A 552 10.87 16.22 1.72
N ASP A 553 9.62 16.00 1.53
CA ASP A 553 8.52 16.82 1.98
C ASP A 553 8.27 16.79 3.47
N VAL A 554 8.04 17.95 4.10
CA VAL A 554 7.48 18.01 5.44
C VAL A 554 6.12 17.27 5.51
N GLY A 555 5.44 17.11 4.39
CA GLY A 555 4.15 16.44 4.28
C GLY A 555 4.21 14.91 4.22
N TYR A 556 5.18 14.34 3.51
CA TYR A 556 5.31 12.89 3.38
C TYR A 556 5.56 12.21 4.72
N ARG A 557 6.32 12.87 5.55
CA ARG A 557 6.67 12.36 6.87
C ARG A 557 5.95 13.10 7.98
N SER A 558 4.92 13.85 7.61
CA SER A 558 3.99 14.58 8.44
C SER A 558 4.23 14.44 9.97
N ALA A 559 3.24 14.32 10.71
CA ALA A 559 3.31 14.13 12.13
C ALA A 559 4.14 12.91 12.59
N TYR A 560 4.22 11.84 11.82
CA TYR A 560 4.91 10.59 12.21
C TYR A 560 6.44 10.72 12.20
N TYR A 561 7.03 11.37 11.18
CA TYR A 561 8.49 11.51 11.07
C TYR A 561 9.03 12.83 11.61
N ALA A 562 8.21 13.88 11.69
CA ALA A 562 8.56 15.04 12.48
C ALA A 562 8.89 14.66 13.94
N ARG A 563 8.31 13.55 14.41
CA ARG A 563 8.62 12.96 15.73
C ARG A 563 10.04 12.42 15.84
N SER A 564 10.59 11.80 14.80
CA SER A 564 11.85 11.05 14.91
C SER A 564 13.10 11.89 14.67
N PHE A 565 13.01 13.02 13.96
CA PHE A 565 14.16 13.82 13.56
C PHE A 565 14.21 15.22 14.18
N LEU A 566 13.06 15.75 14.66
CA LEU A 566 13.01 17.10 15.17
C LEU A 566 13.29 17.11 16.68
N GLN A 567 14.33 17.84 17.07
CA GLN A 567 14.59 18.14 18.47
C GLN A 567 13.56 19.15 18.99
N GLU A 568 13.34 19.20 20.32
CA GLU A 568 12.36 20.09 20.96
C GLU A 568 12.51 21.58 20.58
N ASP A 569 13.70 21.96 20.09
CA ASP A 569 14.07 23.35 19.77
C ASP A 569 14.39 23.53 18.27
N TYR A 570 13.37 23.44 17.42
CA TYR A 570 13.50 23.69 15.98
C TYR A 570 12.56 24.78 15.47
N VAL A 571 12.91 25.36 14.33
CA VAL A 571 12.10 26.30 13.56
C VAL A 571 12.15 25.94 12.08
N TYR A 572 11.09 26.23 11.36
CA TYR A 572 11.10 26.19 9.90
C TYR A 572 11.83 27.43 9.39
N ALA A 573 12.99 27.22 8.82
CA ALA A 573 13.88 28.31 8.41
C ALA A 573 13.55 28.86 7.02
N GLY A 574 12.80 28.11 6.20
CA GLY A 574 12.49 28.49 4.82
C GLY A 574 13.71 28.48 3.92
N PHE A 575 13.57 29.01 2.71
CA PHE A 575 14.64 29.16 1.73
C PHE A 575 15.20 30.58 1.76
N PRO A 576 16.50 30.75 1.44
CA PRO A 576 17.12 32.08 1.50
C PRO A 576 16.63 33.01 0.39
N GLY A 577 16.47 34.27 0.75
CA GLY A 577 16.05 35.32 -0.19
C GLY A 577 14.56 35.29 -0.55
N THR A 578 13.79 34.39 0.02
CA THR A 578 12.35 34.28 -0.24
C THR A 578 11.54 35.23 0.65
N SER A 579 10.44 35.75 0.13
CA SER A 579 9.44 36.50 0.91
C SER A 579 8.46 35.56 1.57
N GLY A 580 7.81 36.01 2.63
CA GLY A 580 6.81 35.21 3.36
C GLY A 580 7.44 34.14 4.24
N SER A 581 6.83 32.94 4.29
CA SER A 581 7.33 31.80 5.08
C SER A 581 8.66 31.24 4.55
N GLY A 582 9.04 31.59 3.31
CA GLY A 582 10.15 30.97 2.63
C GLY A 582 9.95 29.50 2.28
N SER A 583 8.72 29.02 2.33
CA SER A 583 8.35 27.64 2.07
C SER A 583 7.51 27.55 0.80
N TYR A 584 7.41 26.36 0.24
CA TYR A 584 6.69 26.11 -0.99
C TYR A 584 5.76 24.91 -0.82
N PHE A 585 4.57 24.97 -1.45
CA PHE A 585 3.77 23.80 -1.67
C PHE A 585 4.34 22.97 -2.80
N THR A 586 4.28 21.66 -2.67
CA THR A 586 4.52 20.73 -3.74
C THR A 586 3.36 19.76 -3.86
N GLU A 587 2.99 19.48 -5.07
CA GLU A 587 2.00 18.46 -5.41
C GLU A 587 2.65 17.07 -5.46
N LEU A 588 3.97 17.01 -5.36
CA LEU A 588 4.75 15.79 -5.53
C LEU A 588 5.21 15.30 -4.16
N GLY A 589 4.82 14.09 -3.81
CA GLY A 589 5.57 13.28 -2.88
C GLY A 589 6.99 13.04 -3.42
N ASP A 590 7.94 12.77 -2.55
CA ASP A 590 9.30 12.44 -2.95
C ASP A 590 9.30 11.33 -4.01
N ASP A 591 9.95 11.57 -5.16
CA ASP A 591 10.05 10.64 -6.30
C ASP A 591 10.59 9.25 -5.94
N SER A 592 11.09 9.06 -4.73
CA SER A 592 11.64 7.78 -4.32
C SER A 592 10.57 6.74 -3.94
N PHE A 593 9.35 7.14 -3.55
CA PHE A 593 8.32 6.19 -3.09
C PHE A 593 6.85 6.63 -3.22
N GLY A 594 6.53 7.85 -3.65
CA GLY A 594 5.16 8.36 -3.65
C GLY A 594 4.63 8.68 -5.05
N SER A 595 3.47 8.16 -5.39
CA SER A 595 2.69 8.65 -6.53
C SER A 595 2.06 9.99 -6.14
N SER A 596 2.27 10.98 -6.95
CA SER A 596 1.51 12.22 -6.92
C SER A 596 0.01 11.90 -6.96
N ILE A 597 -0.78 12.73 -6.32
CA ILE A 597 -2.20 12.50 -6.08
C ILE A 597 -3.00 13.67 -6.63
N CYS A 598 -2.91 13.86 -7.93
CA CYS A 598 -3.72 14.87 -8.60
C CYS A 598 -4.48 14.27 -9.79
N TYR A 599 -5.75 14.63 -9.88
CA TYR A 599 -6.69 14.04 -10.82
C TYR A 599 -7.46 15.09 -11.61
N GLY A 600 -7.86 14.70 -12.81
CA GLY A 600 -8.75 15.47 -13.65
C GLY A 600 -9.84 14.58 -14.24
N ILE A 601 -10.98 15.19 -14.56
CA ILE A 601 -12.06 14.55 -15.31
C ILE A 601 -11.86 14.83 -16.79
N SER A 602 -11.86 13.78 -17.61
CA SER A 602 -11.76 13.92 -19.05
C SER A 602 -12.95 14.70 -19.62
N ALA A 603 -12.68 15.69 -20.46
CA ALA A 603 -13.73 16.41 -21.19
C ALA A 603 -14.56 15.48 -22.11
N ALA A 604 -13.98 14.36 -22.55
CA ALA A 604 -14.63 13.35 -23.38
C ALA A 604 -15.50 12.37 -22.59
N SER A 605 -15.40 12.31 -21.26
CA SER A 605 -16.25 11.43 -20.43
C SER A 605 -17.73 11.75 -20.63
N GLU A 606 -18.56 10.73 -20.74
CA GLU A 606 -20.04 10.85 -20.78
C GLU A 606 -20.63 10.84 -19.35
N HIS A 607 -19.80 10.59 -18.33
CA HIS A 607 -20.21 10.36 -16.92
C HIS A 607 -19.58 11.36 -15.94
N LYS A 608 -19.46 12.62 -16.34
CA LYS A 608 -18.73 13.66 -15.56
C LYS A 608 -19.26 13.88 -14.15
N ASP A 609 -20.58 13.81 -13.96
CA ASP A 609 -21.20 14.00 -12.64
C ASP A 609 -20.84 12.85 -11.68
N ALA A 610 -20.84 11.60 -12.17
CA ALA A 610 -20.42 10.45 -11.40
C ALA A 610 -18.89 10.45 -11.14
N ALA A 611 -18.10 10.91 -12.11
CA ALA A 611 -16.66 11.11 -11.93
C ALA A 611 -16.36 12.18 -10.85
N TRP A 612 -17.15 13.25 -10.80
CA TRP A 612 -17.04 14.25 -9.74
C TRP A 612 -17.41 13.68 -8.36
N GLU A 613 -18.49 12.89 -8.28
CA GLU A 613 -18.86 12.20 -7.02
C GLU A 613 -17.72 11.32 -6.51
N PHE A 614 -17.03 10.59 -7.40
CA PHE A 614 -15.85 9.84 -7.04
C PHE A 614 -14.71 10.72 -6.52
N LEU A 615 -14.38 11.82 -7.22
CA LEU A 615 -13.32 12.75 -6.78
C LEU A 615 -13.64 13.38 -5.42
N ARG A 616 -14.90 13.68 -5.14
CA ARG A 616 -15.32 14.17 -3.83
C ARG A 616 -15.08 13.13 -2.72
N ILE A 617 -15.37 11.87 -2.98
CA ILE A 617 -15.06 10.77 -2.03
C ILE A 617 -13.54 10.65 -1.85
N LEU A 618 -12.78 10.74 -2.93
CA LEU A 618 -11.33 10.66 -2.88
C LEU A 618 -10.70 11.79 -2.04
N LEU A 619 -11.23 13.01 -2.13
CA LEU A 619 -10.82 14.13 -1.27
C LEU A 619 -11.04 13.85 0.22
N GLN A 620 -12.07 13.07 0.55
CA GLN A 620 -12.39 12.71 1.95
C GLN A 620 -11.51 11.53 2.46
N CYS A 621 -11.11 10.64 1.57
CA CYS A 621 -10.22 9.53 1.93
C CYS A 621 -8.79 10.01 2.20
N GLY A 622 -8.39 11.11 1.58
CA GLY A 622 -7.01 11.57 1.61
C GLY A 622 -6.07 10.58 0.91
N GLY A 623 -4.77 10.83 1.04
CA GLY A 623 -3.72 9.87 0.64
C GLY A 623 -2.91 9.50 1.88
N PRO A 624 -2.15 8.40 1.83
CA PRO A 624 -1.29 7.99 2.94
C PRO A 624 -0.15 8.97 3.15
N ASP A 625 0.17 9.73 2.11
CA ASP A 625 1.34 10.58 2.04
C ASP A 625 0.92 12.05 1.90
N GLY A 626 1.53 12.92 2.69
CA GLY A 626 1.27 14.35 2.67
C GLY A 626 0.12 14.82 3.57
N PHE A 627 -0.25 16.08 3.39
CA PHE A 627 -1.35 16.71 4.10
C PHE A 627 -2.59 16.76 3.20
N PRO A 628 -3.78 16.43 3.71
CA PRO A 628 -5.00 16.56 2.92
C PRO A 628 -5.32 18.02 2.64
N VAL A 629 -5.87 18.29 1.45
CA VAL A 629 -6.21 19.66 1.03
C VAL A 629 -7.46 20.23 1.69
N LEU A 630 -8.30 19.37 2.31
CA LEU A 630 -9.47 19.79 3.07
C LEU A 630 -9.09 20.18 4.49
N GLN A 631 -9.57 21.35 4.96
CA GLN A 631 -9.28 21.86 6.30
C GLN A 631 -9.67 20.89 7.41
N SER A 632 -10.86 20.28 7.31
CA SER A 632 -11.35 19.33 8.31
C SER A 632 -10.46 18.10 8.43
N ALA A 633 -10.05 17.51 7.30
CA ALA A 633 -9.18 16.34 7.26
C ALA A 633 -7.75 16.67 7.74
N PHE A 634 -7.23 17.85 7.39
CA PHE A 634 -5.94 18.33 7.89
C PHE A 634 -5.93 18.50 9.41
N GLU A 635 -6.97 19.12 9.98
CA GLU A 635 -7.09 19.27 11.42
C GLU A 635 -7.25 17.92 12.14
N GLU A 636 -8.02 16.98 11.57
CA GLU A 636 -8.15 15.62 12.08
C GLU A 636 -6.80 14.89 12.08
N GLN A 637 -6.02 15.00 11.02
CA GLN A 637 -4.68 14.44 10.93
C GLN A 637 -3.74 15.01 12.00
N LEU A 638 -3.77 16.33 12.25
CA LEU A 638 -2.97 16.95 13.30
C LEU A 638 -3.39 16.49 14.70
N GLU A 639 -4.68 16.42 14.99
CA GLU A 639 -5.18 15.96 16.29
C GLU A 639 -4.88 14.47 16.53
N SER A 640 -5.00 13.62 15.49
CA SER A 640 -4.62 12.20 15.57
C SER A 640 -3.14 12.06 15.91
N ALA A 641 -2.27 12.80 15.24
CA ALA A 641 -0.84 12.78 15.48
C ALA A 641 -0.44 13.21 16.91
N ILE A 642 -1.20 14.12 17.54
CA ILE A 642 -0.97 14.52 18.96
C ILE A 642 -1.35 13.36 19.91
N CYS A 643 -2.35 12.57 19.55
CA CYS A 643 -2.92 11.54 20.42
C CYS A 643 -2.18 10.18 20.32
N GLU A 644 -1.44 9.94 19.24
CA GLU A 644 -0.74 8.68 19.05
C GLU A 644 0.47 8.55 19.99
N GLU A 645 0.43 7.60 20.90
CA GLU A 645 1.59 7.10 21.63
C GLU A 645 2.28 6.03 20.76
N SER A 646 3.42 6.35 20.17
CA SER A 646 4.20 5.37 19.41
C SER A 646 5.23 4.69 20.32
N GLU A 647 5.25 3.36 20.32
CA GLU A 647 6.23 2.53 21.04
C GLU A 647 7.67 2.72 20.51
N TYR A 648 7.84 3.27 19.33
CA TYR A 648 9.13 3.40 18.62
C TYR A 648 9.65 4.83 18.53
N ASP A 649 8.88 5.84 18.97
CA ASP A 649 9.23 7.24 18.80
C ASP A 649 9.87 7.85 20.05
N PHE A 650 11.03 8.41 19.85
CA PHE A 650 11.78 9.13 20.87
C PHE A 650 11.20 10.52 21.19
N ARG A 651 10.21 10.98 20.42
CA ARG A 651 9.56 12.27 20.60
C ARG A 651 8.05 12.21 20.33
N ILE A 652 7.28 12.79 21.24
CA ILE A 652 5.83 12.94 21.11
C ILE A 652 5.55 14.22 20.29
N PHE A 653 4.69 14.12 19.27
CA PHE A 653 4.18 15.27 18.54
C PHE A 653 3.23 16.06 19.45
N THR A 654 3.51 17.35 19.63
CA THR A 654 2.81 18.19 20.58
C THR A 654 1.85 19.13 19.89
N ARG A 655 0.91 19.70 20.66
CA ARG A 655 0.04 20.78 20.17
C ARG A 655 0.84 21.98 19.64
N SER A 656 1.98 22.30 20.25
CA SER A 656 2.87 23.37 19.76
C SER A 656 3.45 23.06 18.39
N ASP A 657 3.72 21.79 18.10
CA ASP A 657 4.20 21.37 16.79
C ASP A 657 3.09 21.46 15.72
N ALA A 658 1.88 21.05 16.09
CA ALA A 658 0.71 21.22 15.24
C ALA A 658 0.45 22.72 14.93
N ASP A 659 0.58 23.60 15.92
CA ASP A 659 0.41 25.05 15.73
C ASP A 659 1.49 25.63 14.79
N LYS A 660 2.73 25.18 14.88
CA LYS A 660 3.81 25.57 13.96
C LYS A 660 3.52 25.12 12.52
N LEU A 661 3.07 23.85 12.35
CA LEU A 661 2.70 23.34 11.02
C LEU A 661 1.52 24.10 10.44
N ARG A 662 0.48 24.33 11.23
CA ARG A 662 -0.69 25.12 10.82
C ARG A 662 -0.28 26.51 10.36
N GLU A 663 0.52 27.22 11.16
CA GLU A 663 1.02 28.54 10.79
C GLU A 663 1.87 28.48 9.50
N LEU A 664 2.70 27.45 9.32
CA LEU A 664 3.50 27.27 8.12
C LEU A 664 2.63 27.06 6.88
N VAL A 665 1.65 26.14 6.94
CA VAL A 665 0.72 25.86 5.84
C VAL A 665 -0.03 27.13 5.42
N TYR A 666 -0.64 27.83 6.37
CA TYR A 666 -1.44 29.03 6.05
C TYR A 666 -0.60 30.27 5.66
N SER A 667 0.69 30.26 5.91
CA SER A 667 1.62 31.33 5.50
C SER A 667 2.39 31.05 4.22
N THR A 668 2.24 29.85 3.65
CA THR A 668 2.90 29.46 2.40
C THR A 668 2.01 29.84 1.21
N GLU A 669 2.54 30.61 0.26
CA GLU A 669 1.79 31.12 -0.90
C GLU A 669 2.34 30.63 -2.25
N LYS A 670 3.49 29.94 -2.24
CA LYS A 670 4.19 29.55 -3.47
C LYS A 670 4.10 28.05 -3.69
N THR A 671 4.03 27.64 -4.95
CA THR A 671 4.07 26.24 -5.39
C THR A 671 5.36 25.96 -6.14
N VAL A 672 5.88 24.76 -5.98
CA VAL A 672 7.02 24.27 -6.76
C VAL A 672 6.52 23.79 -8.12
N HIS A 673 7.18 24.25 -9.16
CA HIS A 673 7.01 23.74 -10.52
C HIS A 673 8.30 23.05 -10.96
N ARG A 674 8.22 21.74 -11.19
CA ARG A 674 9.37 20.93 -11.59
C ARG A 674 9.53 20.92 -13.11
N GLU A 675 10.48 21.69 -13.60
CA GLU A 675 10.82 21.78 -15.03
C GLU A 675 12.15 21.05 -15.30
N GLU A 676 12.08 19.73 -15.51
CA GLU A 676 13.27 18.87 -15.66
C GLU A 676 14.23 19.33 -16.75
N GLU A 677 13.73 19.81 -17.87
CA GLU A 677 14.56 20.32 -18.96
C GLU A 677 15.31 21.58 -18.56
N LEU A 678 14.65 22.48 -17.83
CA LEU A 678 15.28 23.69 -17.30
C LEU A 678 16.33 23.35 -16.24
N LEU A 679 16.02 22.44 -15.32
CA LEU A 679 16.98 21.95 -14.32
C LEU A 679 18.22 21.36 -15.00
N ALA A 680 18.04 20.56 -16.04
CA ALA A 680 19.15 20.00 -16.82
C ALA A 680 20.01 21.10 -17.49
N LEU A 681 19.40 22.16 -18.01
CA LEU A 681 20.13 23.30 -18.60
C LEU A 681 20.95 24.03 -17.52
N ILE A 682 20.37 24.25 -16.35
CA ILE A 682 21.04 24.90 -15.21
C ILE A 682 22.21 24.03 -14.73
N ARG A 683 22.01 22.72 -14.52
CA ARG A 683 23.09 21.78 -14.13
C ARG A 683 24.26 21.83 -15.11
N GLN A 684 24.01 21.75 -16.40
CA GLN A 684 25.05 21.78 -17.42
C GLN A 684 25.88 23.10 -17.40
N GLY A 685 25.22 24.22 -17.15
CA GLY A 685 25.87 25.51 -17.05
C GLY A 685 26.69 25.63 -15.75
N ALA A 686 26.10 25.23 -14.63
CA ALA A 686 26.71 25.25 -13.32
C ALA A 686 27.95 24.35 -13.22
N GLU A 687 27.89 23.13 -13.82
CA GLU A 687 29.02 22.20 -13.84
C GLU A 687 30.26 22.78 -14.52
N GLN A 688 30.11 23.62 -15.54
CA GLN A 688 31.24 24.30 -16.17
C GLN A 688 31.91 25.31 -15.23
N TYR A 689 31.17 25.92 -14.31
CA TYR A 689 31.71 26.76 -13.25
C TYR A 689 32.34 25.93 -12.13
N PHE A 690 31.68 24.87 -11.71
CA PHE A 690 32.14 24.00 -10.62
C PHE A 690 33.43 23.26 -10.98
N SER A 691 33.58 22.85 -12.24
CA SER A 691 34.82 22.24 -12.76
C SER A 691 35.91 23.26 -13.10
N GLY A 692 35.65 24.57 -13.00
CA GLY A 692 36.61 25.64 -13.31
C GLY A 692 36.82 25.85 -14.82
N GLN A 693 36.00 25.29 -15.69
CA GLN A 693 36.05 25.49 -17.14
C GLN A 693 35.60 26.89 -17.55
N LYS A 694 34.65 27.47 -16.78
CA LYS A 694 34.15 28.83 -16.99
C LYS A 694 34.20 29.62 -15.69
N SER A 695 34.33 30.94 -15.83
CA SER A 695 34.09 31.88 -14.74
C SER A 695 32.59 31.86 -14.34
N LEU A 696 32.26 32.36 -13.18
CA LEU A 696 30.91 32.51 -12.70
C LEU A 696 30.02 33.29 -13.68
N ASP A 697 30.53 34.43 -14.18
CA ASP A 697 29.79 35.28 -15.12
C ASP A 697 29.55 34.58 -16.46
N GLU A 698 30.54 33.83 -16.98
CA GLU A 698 30.38 33.06 -18.20
C GLU A 698 29.39 31.89 -18.04
N ALA A 699 29.37 31.26 -16.87
CA ALA A 699 28.40 30.20 -16.59
C ALA A 699 26.98 30.76 -16.43
N ALA A 700 26.82 31.83 -15.68
CA ALA A 700 25.54 32.52 -15.53
C ALA A 700 24.98 33.01 -16.88
N ALA A 701 25.80 33.60 -17.73
CA ALA A 701 25.41 34.01 -19.07
C ALA A 701 25.00 32.82 -19.97
N LEU A 702 25.71 31.70 -19.85
CA LEU A 702 25.35 30.48 -20.57
C LEU A 702 23.99 29.93 -20.14
N ILE A 703 23.75 29.87 -18.82
CA ILE A 703 22.46 29.44 -18.23
C ILE A 703 21.36 30.40 -18.72
N GLN A 704 21.59 31.72 -18.55
CA GLN A 704 20.62 32.75 -19.00
C GLN A 704 20.23 32.58 -20.47
N SER A 705 21.24 32.42 -21.35
CA SER A 705 21.01 32.33 -22.78
C SER A 705 20.16 31.10 -23.17
N ARG A 706 20.39 29.96 -22.49
CA ARG A 706 19.65 28.73 -22.77
C ARG A 706 18.25 28.75 -22.15
N ALA A 707 18.18 29.17 -20.88
CA ALA A 707 16.91 29.28 -20.16
C ALA A 707 15.96 30.28 -20.82
N ALA A 708 16.48 31.43 -21.36
CA ALA A 708 15.65 32.41 -22.05
C ALA A 708 14.96 31.86 -23.30
N ILE A 709 15.60 30.93 -24.02
CA ILE A 709 14.97 30.27 -25.17
C ILE A 709 13.85 29.34 -24.67
N TYR A 710 14.17 28.51 -23.66
CA TYR A 710 13.22 27.56 -23.09
C TYR A 710 11.97 28.27 -22.52
N VAL A 711 12.19 29.31 -21.71
CA VAL A 711 11.11 30.08 -21.08
C VAL A 711 10.25 30.80 -22.12
N ALA A 712 10.85 31.37 -23.17
CA ALA A 712 10.13 32.03 -24.24
C ALA A 712 9.35 31.06 -25.16
N GLU A 713 9.70 29.79 -25.20
CA GLU A 713 8.97 28.76 -25.96
C GLU A 713 7.77 28.19 -25.18
N LYS A 714 7.80 28.28 -23.84
CA LYS A 714 6.74 27.77 -22.96
C LYS A 714 5.83 28.85 -22.39
N GLY A 715 6.25 30.09 -22.23
CA GLY A 715 5.42 31.25 -21.87
C GLY A 715 4.81 31.86 -23.14
#